data_b4bb536a8e9d556315244f8c92aebdd6
#
_entry.id   b4bb536a8e9d556315244f8c92aebdd6
#
_cell.length_a   1.000
_cell.length_b   1.000
_cell.length_c   1.000
_cell.angle_alpha   90.00
_cell.angle_beta   90.00
_cell.angle_gamma   90.00
#
_symmetry.space_group_name_H-M   'P 1'
#
loop_
_entity.id
_entity.type
_entity.pdbx_description
1 polymer ?
#
loop_
_entity_poly.entity_id
_entity_poly.type
_entity_poly.pdbx_seq_one_letter_code
_entity_poly.pdbx_strand_id
1 'polypeptide(L)'
;MATGKALDGKPYAGNPHVRFDEGLTRGEVAPAVTPRRGSLLYNKRQMGKMMRGAFALSALSLSAADLTLVGDGTAVWNRSTANWKDANGQETRYADGDNVMIGGEDFTGTAVTLGAEWLNPGNVVFSNEQEIVLSSAENRFGFGSNTKSLSKWGGGTLRLKPMWNYNVCDWHVYGGLLTTEDAWCGDNTTFGHRDKDVTIHVHDGATLENPGSGALGGANDTAEAEDRAVNVTVHAGGTFRPGKTGTYGYPFSAVKDLVFDGGSFDFSKRGYWELGLLKVTRTLAFGGSTPYTLNQPSGNSGKIAFAASRQTELHVADITGDDAADVTISTENVGRMKEESVVGVRKTGPGTLRWSAKIHNSYNKGDWAGWLGLNGKITVEEGRLVLANAANAMEGDLEVSGGELWLGGERGGFVATDTRATYAGNLQVAGREIVASGTGRLVLPKLFMFGGEPTAEDVTPDAVTFVARDNGEIHIDVPGNTGDYAGCAVFPNLRLEGNGRFVVNGNGYWSKGAVTVLGTFAFAGTTPVTVAANSRQSDMMSLNSSSGTTFDVADITGDGVADVVFRLPIGRTKAQTDAGRTVGFRKTGPGTLELAYDISGLGAAGLSEVNGTLQIAAGAVQVAGNGKCICRMGVEVAAGAFVQPGAEERRYEMARLAVAEGGGFRVKPGDRGTLFVTGKLELPTNGICDIHVPDGESGADLKTTFLTVKDETEVVSPADFSGWTFTVNGRATAEEWKISRKGNRFAVRLLKGFCLLIR
;
A
#
# COMPACT_ATOMS: atom_id res chain seq x y z
N MET A 1 -4.35 49.47 32.85
CA MET A 1 -3.77 50.66 32.23
C MET A 1 -2.96 50.20 31.05
N ALA A 2 -3.54 50.32 29.88
CA ALA A 2 -3.11 51.18 28.77
C ALA A 2 -1.84 50.63 28.07
N THR A 3 -1.72 50.46 26.83
CA THR A 3 -2.25 50.82 25.54
C THR A 3 -1.41 50.08 24.49
N GLY A 4 -1.84 49.39 23.57
CA GLY A 4 -2.17 49.58 22.20
C GLY A 4 -1.03 50.07 21.29
N LYS A 5 -0.72 49.22 20.26
CA LYS A 5 -0.39 49.73 18.93
C LYS A 5 -0.45 48.58 17.90
N ALA A 6 -1.34 48.76 16.95
CA ALA A 6 -1.39 48.05 15.68
C ALA A 6 -0.28 48.55 14.76
N LEU A 7 0.23 47.71 13.88
CA LEU A 7 0.96 48.12 12.69
C LEU A 7 0.48 47.30 11.48
N ASP A 8 -0.13 48.03 10.56
CA ASP A 8 -0.44 47.69 9.19
C ASP A 8 0.80 47.31 8.39
N GLY A 9 0.69 46.36 7.52
CA GLY A 9 1.69 46.01 6.51
C GLY A 9 1.10 45.33 5.30
N LYS A 10 0.99 46.07 4.21
CA LYS A 10 0.39 45.76 2.89
C LYS A 10 1.05 44.61 2.17
N PRO A 11 0.33 44.01 1.17
CA PRO A 11 0.80 42.86 0.43
C PRO A 11 1.73 43.21 -0.73
N TYR A 12 2.70 42.32 -1.00
CA TYR A 12 3.52 42.37 -2.22
C TYR A 12 2.95 41.44 -3.28
N ALA A 13 2.56 42.05 -4.40
CA ALA A 13 2.30 41.36 -5.64
C ALA A 13 3.61 41.12 -6.40
N GLY A 14 3.75 40.00 -7.07
CA GLY A 14 4.88 39.72 -7.94
C GLY A 14 4.72 38.39 -8.69
N ASN A 15 4.04 38.47 -9.83
CA ASN A 15 4.01 37.44 -10.86
C ASN A 15 5.27 37.57 -11.73
N PRO A 16 5.83 36.47 -12.31
CA PRO A 16 5.89 36.48 -13.76
C PRO A 16 5.44 35.18 -14.42
N HIS A 17 4.71 35.42 -15.50
CA HIS A 17 4.30 34.51 -16.56
C HIS A 17 5.41 33.62 -17.11
N VAL A 18 5.08 32.35 -17.37
CA VAL A 18 5.63 31.60 -18.52
C VAL A 18 4.46 31.04 -19.33
N ARG A 19 4.36 31.57 -20.59
CA ARG A 19 3.51 31.02 -21.65
C ARG A 19 4.14 29.74 -22.20
N PHE A 20 3.31 28.75 -22.47
CA PHE A 20 3.48 27.86 -23.61
C PHE A 20 2.15 27.74 -24.34
N ASP A 21 2.14 28.26 -25.56
CA ASP A 21 1.11 28.07 -26.58
C ASP A 21 1.32 26.74 -27.31
N GLU A 22 0.24 26.33 -27.94
CA GLU A 22 -0.02 25.29 -28.97
C GLU A 22 -0.71 24.07 -28.39
N GLY A 23 -1.95 23.87 -28.65
CA GLY A 23 -2.77 23.84 -29.83
C GLY A 23 -3.35 22.45 -29.95
N LEU A 24 -4.66 22.28 -29.75
CA LEU A 24 -5.47 21.32 -30.51
C LEU A 24 -6.96 21.29 -30.05
N THR A 25 -7.79 21.69 -30.96
CA THR A 25 -9.16 21.28 -31.31
C THR A 25 -10.24 21.13 -30.24
N ARG A 26 -11.27 21.93 -30.46
CA ARG A 26 -12.62 21.97 -29.89
C ARG A 26 -13.26 20.58 -29.80
N GLY A 27 -13.67 20.21 -28.57
CA GLY A 27 -14.77 19.32 -28.29
C GLY A 27 -15.74 20.05 -27.36
N GLU A 28 -16.98 20.24 -27.80
CA GLU A 28 -18.02 20.94 -27.07
C GLU A 28 -18.29 20.28 -25.70
N VAL A 29 -18.10 21.05 -24.63
CA VAL A 29 -18.47 20.65 -23.27
C VAL A 29 -19.90 21.16 -23.03
N ALA A 30 -20.84 20.25 -22.84
CA ALA A 30 -22.18 20.56 -22.37
C ALA A 30 -22.14 21.13 -20.94
N PRO A 31 -22.97 22.11 -20.58
CA PRO A 31 -22.94 22.75 -19.28
C PRO A 31 -23.41 21.79 -18.18
N ALA A 32 -22.66 21.75 -17.07
CA ALA A 32 -22.98 21.03 -15.84
C ALA A 32 -24.32 21.56 -15.27
N VAL A 33 -25.32 20.68 -15.19
CA VAL A 33 -26.60 20.96 -14.52
C VAL A 33 -26.39 20.66 -13.03
N THR A 34 -26.37 21.69 -12.20
CA THR A 34 -26.42 21.57 -10.72
C THR A 34 -27.76 20.96 -10.29
N PRO A 35 -27.81 19.89 -9.51
CA PRO A 35 -29.07 19.36 -8.99
C PRO A 35 -29.59 20.24 -7.86
N ARG A 36 -30.72 20.92 -8.11
CA ARG A 36 -31.50 21.54 -7.03
C ARG A 36 -32.15 20.43 -6.18
N ARG A 37 -31.88 20.45 -4.87
CA ARG A 37 -32.64 19.69 -3.88
C ARG A 37 -34.12 20.05 -3.96
N GLY A 38 -34.92 19.16 -4.52
CA GLY A 38 -36.37 19.17 -4.44
C GLY A 38 -36.83 17.81 -3.96
N SER A 39 -37.42 17.73 -2.79
CA SER A 39 -38.12 16.55 -2.32
C SER A 39 -39.28 16.25 -3.26
N LEU A 40 -39.12 15.28 -4.13
CA LEU A 40 -40.16 14.81 -5.02
C LEU A 40 -41.08 13.86 -4.27
N LEU A 41 -42.16 14.41 -3.69
CA LEU A 41 -43.38 13.64 -3.40
C LEU A 41 -43.96 13.18 -4.76
N TYR A 42 -43.63 11.94 -5.15
CA TYR A 42 -44.18 11.32 -6.35
C TYR A 42 -45.70 11.08 -6.18
N ASN A 43 -46.46 11.82 -6.91
CA ASN A 43 -47.91 11.71 -6.95
C ASN A 43 -48.29 10.46 -7.78
N LYS A 44 -49.07 9.53 -7.21
CA LYS A 44 -49.50 8.26 -7.83
C LYS A 44 -50.05 8.42 -9.29
N ARG A 45 -50.56 9.60 -9.65
CA ARG A 45 -51.02 9.90 -11.02
C ARG A 45 -49.90 10.08 -12.05
N GLN A 46 -48.69 10.42 -11.65
CA GLN A 46 -47.54 10.54 -12.59
C GLN A 46 -46.87 9.19 -12.87
N MET A 47 -46.91 8.24 -11.92
CA MET A 47 -46.41 6.87 -12.16
C MET A 47 -47.13 6.18 -13.29
N GLY A 48 -48.45 6.31 -13.39
CA GLY A 48 -49.22 5.76 -14.52
C GLY A 48 -48.88 6.38 -15.88
N LYS A 49 -48.41 7.62 -15.91
CA LYS A 49 -47.96 8.28 -17.15
C LYS A 49 -46.51 7.96 -17.53
N MET A 50 -45.60 7.77 -16.54
CA MET A 50 -44.25 7.32 -16.80
C MET A 50 -44.20 5.86 -17.23
N MET A 51 -45.07 5.00 -16.66
CA MET A 51 -45.18 3.60 -17.11
C MET A 51 -45.64 3.48 -18.54
N ARG A 52 -46.59 4.34 -18.98
CA ARG A 52 -46.97 4.43 -20.41
C ARG A 52 -45.87 5.02 -21.31
N GLY A 53 -44.99 5.84 -20.76
CA GLY A 53 -43.82 6.40 -21.47
C GLY A 53 -42.67 5.39 -21.63
N ALA A 54 -42.48 4.46 -20.69
CA ALA A 54 -41.43 3.42 -20.79
C ALA A 54 -41.76 2.42 -21.93
N PHE A 55 -43.03 2.15 -22.18
CA PHE A 55 -43.42 1.37 -23.35
C PHE A 55 -43.33 2.15 -24.69
N ALA A 56 -43.39 3.49 -24.66
CA ALA A 56 -43.40 4.30 -25.86
C ALA A 56 -42.00 4.54 -26.48
N LEU A 57 -40.91 4.27 -25.79
CA LEU A 57 -39.56 4.47 -26.35
C LEU A 57 -38.96 3.24 -27.06
N SER A 58 -39.64 2.08 -27.05
CA SER A 58 -39.22 0.87 -27.77
C SER A 58 -39.88 0.67 -29.14
N ALA A 59 -40.58 1.65 -29.67
CA ALA A 59 -41.39 1.53 -30.90
C ALA A 59 -40.56 1.64 -32.20
N LEU A 60 -39.58 0.74 -32.39
CA LEU A 60 -38.97 0.51 -33.70
C LEU A 60 -38.48 -0.95 -33.88
N SER A 61 -39.24 -1.92 -33.40
CA SER A 61 -39.13 -3.31 -33.92
C SER A 61 -40.52 -3.87 -34.15
N LEU A 62 -40.79 -4.15 -35.39
CA LEU A 62 -42.01 -4.84 -35.85
C LEU A 62 -42.20 -6.16 -35.06
N SER A 63 -43.33 -6.30 -34.40
CA SER A 63 -43.98 -7.53 -33.91
C SER A 63 -43.88 -7.95 -32.45
N ALA A 64 -43.24 -7.24 -31.54
CA ALA A 64 -43.37 -7.57 -30.13
C ALA A 64 -44.67 -6.96 -29.54
N ALA A 65 -45.52 -7.77 -28.95
CA ALA A 65 -46.73 -7.26 -28.29
C ALA A 65 -46.36 -6.78 -26.85
N ASP A 66 -47.07 -5.76 -26.36
CA ASP A 66 -47.05 -5.37 -24.96
C ASP A 66 -48.17 -6.11 -24.22
N LEU A 67 -47.81 -6.99 -23.32
CA LEU A 67 -48.73 -7.88 -22.64
C LEU A 67 -48.73 -7.62 -21.11
N THR A 68 -49.93 -7.65 -20.51
CA THR A 68 -50.12 -7.61 -19.06
C THR A 68 -50.64 -8.93 -18.57
N LEU A 69 -50.02 -9.52 -17.53
CA LEU A 69 -50.52 -10.73 -16.90
C LEU A 69 -51.84 -10.46 -16.19
N VAL A 70 -52.77 -11.40 -16.27
CA VAL A 70 -54.09 -11.32 -15.66
C VAL A 70 -54.30 -12.42 -14.62
N GLY A 71 -54.91 -12.09 -13.50
CA GLY A 71 -55.32 -13.07 -12.48
C GLY A 71 -55.22 -12.57 -11.05
N ASP A 72 -55.85 -13.30 -10.12
CA ASP A 72 -55.97 -12.98 -8.69
C ASP A 72 -55.33 -14.03 -7.75
N GLY A 73 -54.73 -15.05 -8.32
CA GLY A 73 -54.10 -16.14 -7.56
C GLY A 73 -52.72 -16.49 -8.00
N THR A 74 -52.49 -17.73 -8.38
CA THR A 74 -51.26 -18.24 -9.00
C THR A 74 -51.42 -18.28 -10.51
N ALA A 75 -50.53 -17.64 -11.24
CA ALA A 75 -50.51 -17.68 -12.72
C ALA A 75 -49.37 -18.60 -13.20
N VAL A 76 -49.60 -19.23 -14.35
CA VAL A 76 -48.56 -19.97 -15.09
C VAL A 76 -48.13 -19.18 -16.30
N TRP A 77 -46.86 -18.82 -16.36
CA TRP A 77 -46.28 -18.17 -17.52
C TRP A 77 -45.64 -19.17 -18.46
N ASN A 78 -46.30 -19.45 -19.55
CA ASN A 78 -45.86 -20.31 -20.63
C ASN A 78 -46.42 -19.81 -21.96
N ARG A 79 -46.09 -20.46 -23.09
CA ARG A 79 -46.57 -20.09 -24.43
C ARG A 79 -48.00 -20.62 -24.76
N SER A 80 -48.56 -21.45 -23.93
CA SER A 80 -49.84 -22.14 -24.21
C SER A 80 -51.03 -21.56 -23.47
N THR A 81 -50.85 -20.92 -22.31
CA THR A 81 -51.92 -20.39 -21.48
C THR A 81 -52.31 -18.97 -21.91
N ALA A 82 -53.63 -18.76 -22.15
CA ALA A 82 -54.17 -17.45 -22.50
C ALA A 82 -54.55 -16.68 -21.23
N ASN A 83 -53.57 -16.19 -20.49
CA ASN A 83 -53.70 -15.42 -19.26
C ASN A 83 -53.01 -14.05 -19.38
N TRP A 84 -52.89 -13.56 -20.56
CA TRP A 84 -52.31 -12.24 -20.89
C TRP A 84 -53.34 -11.37 -21.56
N LYS A 85 -53.26 -10.06 -21.35
CA LYS A 85 -53.99 -9.05 -22.13
C LYS A 85 -53.02 -8.25 -23.00
N ASP A 86 -53.43 -8.02 -24.22
CA ASP A 86 -52.72 -7.08 -25.12
C ASP A 86 -53.05 -5.63 -24.77
N ALA A 87 -52.44 -4.69 -25.48
CA ALA A 87 -52.66 -3.25 -25.30
C ALA A 87 -54.12 -2.80 -25.54
N ASN A 88 -54.96 -3.63 -26.18
CA ASN A 88 -56.37 -3.40 -26.42
C ASN A 88 -57.26 -4.05 -25.36
N GLY A 89 -56.66 -4.74 -24.37
CA GLY A 89 -57.38 -5.47 -23.30
C GLY A 89 -57.93 -6.83 -23.73
N GLN A 90 -57.50 -7.35 -24.92
CA GLN A 90 -57.91 -8.68 -25.36
C GLN A 90 -57.07 -9.77 -24.77
N GLU A 91 -57.71 -10.85 -24.34
CA GLU A 91 -56.98 -12.03 -23.83
C GLU A 91 -56.17 -12.67 -24.96
N THR A 92 -54.94 -12.97 -24.63
CA THR A 92 -53.96 -13.55 -25.57
C THR A 92 -52.98 -14.48 -24.84
N ARG A 93 -52.08 -15.08 -25.65
CA ARG A 93 -50.97 -15.93 -25.16
C ARG A 93 -49.66 -15.17 -25.34
N TYR A 94 -48.74 -15.47 -24.45
CA TYR A 94 -47.37 -15.01 -24.57
C TYR A 94 -46.65 -15.70 -25.73
N ALA A 95 -45.85 -14.93 -26.45
CA ALA A 95 -44.88 -15.43 -27.41
C ALA A 95 -43.49 -14.84 -27.10
N ASP A 96 -42.41 -15.56 -27.50
CA ASP A 96 -41.04 -15.06 -27.32
C ASP A 96 -40.84 -13.73 -28.08
N GLY A 97 -40.22 -12.79 -27.43
CA GLY A 97 -40.04 -11.44 -27.93
C GLY A 97 -41.05 -10.42 -27.39
N ASP A 98 -42.18 -10.86 -26.86
CA ASP A 98 -43.16 -9.95 -26.27
C ASP A 98 -42.61 -9.23 -25.05
N ASN A 99 -43.01 -7.97 -24.88
CA ASN A 99 -42.78 -7.21 -23.65
C ASN A 99 -43.90 -7.57 -22.65
N VAL A 100 -43.55 -7.81 -21.42
CA VAL A 100 -44.51 -8.31 -20.43
C VAL A 100 -44.48 -7.47 -19.16
N MET A 101 -45.65 -7.21 -18.60
CA MET A 101 -45.88 -6.61 -17.31
C MET A 101 -46.60 -7.58 -16.37
N ILE A 102 -46.12 -7.72 -15.16
CA ILE A 102 -46.66 -8.56 -14.10
C ILE A 102 -46.93 -7.69 -12.87
N GLY A 103 -48.16 -7.63 -12.46
CA GLY A 103 -48.64 -6.77 -11.39
C GLY A 103 -49.52 -5.62 -11.91
N GLY A 104 -49.73 -4.60 -11.09
CA GLY A 104 -50.69 -3.52 -11.37
C GLY A 104 -52.13 -3.93 -11.04
N GLU A 105 -53.14 -3.33 -11.72
CA GLU A 105 -54.55 -3.58 -11.46
C GLU A 105 -55.04 -4.90 -12.07
N ASP A 106 -54.39 -5.38 -13.15
CA ASP A 106 -54.80 -6.59 -13.87
C ASP A 106 -54.29 -7.90 -13.22
N PHE A 107 -53.21 -7.85 -12.44
CA PHE A 107 -52.69 -9.00 -11.71
C PHE A 107 -52.53 -8.69 -10.23
N THR A 108 -53.44 -9.18 -9.45
CA THR A 108 -53.44 -9.09 -7.96
C THR A 108 -52.96 -10.39 -7.30
N GLY A 109 -52.53 -11.36 -8.10
CA GLY A 109 -52.03 -12.63 -7.63
C GLY A 109 -50.68 -12.53 -6.91
N THR A 110 -50.36 -13.55 -6.12
CA THR A 110 -49.16 -13.59 -5.24
C THR A 110 -48.07 -14.50 -5.78
N ALA A 111 -48.31 -15.27 -6.83
CA ALA A 111 -47.35 -16.21 -7.38
C ALA A 111 -47.44 -16.34 -8.91
N VAL A 112 -46.24 -16.41 -9.53
CA VAL A 112 -46.10 -16.73 -10.95
C VAL A 112 -45.17 -17.92 -11.07
N THR A 113 -45.60 -18.96 -11.80
CA THR A 113 -44.80 -20.14 -12.06
C THR A 113 -44.42 -20.17 -13.55
N LEU A 114 -43.12 -20.12 -13.84
CA LEU A 114 -42.61 -20.31 -15.19
C LEU A 114 -42.82 -21.76 -15.61
N GLY A 115 -43.28 -21.99 -16.84
CA GLY A 115 -43.44 -23.31 -17.41
C GLY A 115 -42.12 -24.08 -17.52
N ALA A 116 -42.22 -25.37 -17.90
CA ALA A 116 -41.01 -26.22 -18.07
C ALA A 116 -40.31 -25.94 -19.41
N GLU A 117 -40.01 -24.65 -19.68
CA GLU A 117 -39.38 -24.18 -20.91
C GLU A 117 -38.63 -22.87 -20.69
N TRP A 118 -37.60 -22.63 -21.49
CA TRP A 118 -36.92 -21.33 -21.51
C TRP A 118 -37.81 -20.27 -22.15
N LEU A 119 -38.09 -19.18 -21.42
CA LEU A 119 -38.85 -18.05 -21.92
C LEU A 119 -37.90 -16.94 -22.35
N ASN A 120 -38.15 -16.38 -23.51
CA ASN A 120 -37.32 -15.30 -24.08
C ASN A 120 -38.18 -14.03 -24.28
N PRO A 121 -38.68 -13.39 -23.24
CA PRO A 121 -39.40 -12.13 -23.35
C PRO A 121 -38.51 -11.02 -23.91
N GLY A 122 -39.11 -9.99 -24.45
CA GLY A 122 -38.44 -8.74 -24.74
C GLY A 122 -38.06 -8.05 -23.41
N ASN A 123 -38.89 -7.12 -22.97
CA ASN A 123 -38.73 -6.45 -21.69
C ASN A 123 -39.68 -7.07 -20.65
N VAL A 124 -39.21 -7.28 -19.42
CA VAL A 124 -40.01 -7.75 -18.29
C VAL A 124 -40.11 -6.68 -17.23
N VAL A 125 -41.30 -6.34 -16.86
CA VAL A 125 -41.61 -5.38 -15.79
C VAL A 125 -42.42 -6.08 -14.70
N PHE A 126 -41.87 -6.17 -13.51
CA PHE A 126 -42.61 -6.52 -12.30
C PHE A 126 -43.03 -5.25 -11.58
N SER A 127 -44.34 -4.96 -11.53
CA SER A 127 -44.90 -3.75 -10.92
C SER A 127 -45.90 -4.15 -9.82
N ASN A 128 -45.40 -4.30 -8.59
CA ASN A 128 -46.20 -4.84 -7.50
C ASN A 128 -46.05 -4.02 -6.22
N GLU A 129 -47.17 -3.87 -5.51
CA GLU A 129 -47.26 -3.27 -4.17
C GLU A 129 -47.33 -4.33 -3.07
N GLN A 130 -47.57 -5.60 -3.43
CA GLN A 130 -47.58 -6.75 -2.53
C GLN A 130 -46.45 -7.70 -2.90
N GLU A 131 -46.35 -8.83 -2.23
CA GLU A 131 -45.38 -9.87 -2.56
C GLU A 131 -45.82 -10.65 -3.81
N ILE A 132 -44.92 -10.81 -4.76
CA ILE A 132 -45.02 -11.76 -5.88
C ILE A 132 -43.87 -12.76 -5.75
N VAL A 133 -44.21 -14.05 -5.72
CA VAL A 133 -43.23 -15.15 -5.76
C VAL A 133 -43.09 -15.63 -7.19
N LEU A 134 -41.91 -15.49 -7.77
CA LEU A 134 -41.57 -16.06 -9.07
C LEU A 134 -40.88 -17.40 -8.89
N SER A 135 -41.44 -18.46 -9.45
CA SER A 135 -40.89 -19.82 -9.37
C SER A 135 -40.83 -20.48 -10.73
N SER A 136 -40.10 -21.57 -10.85
CA SER A 136 -40.06 -22.42 -12.03
C SER A 136 -40.66 -23.79 -11.71
N ALA A 137 -41.41 -24.38 -12.62
CA ALA A 137 -42.07 -25.67 -12.46
C ALA A 137 -41.14 -26.82 -12.04
N GLU A 138 -39.86 -26.78 -12.50
CA GLU A 138 -38.85 -27.81 -12.24
C GLU A 138 -37.57 -27.26 -11.57
N ASN A 139 -37.63 -26.05 -11.05
CA ASN A 139 -36.43 -25.32 -10.54
C ASN A 139 -35.29 -25.21 -11.53
N ARG A 140 -35.53 -25.38 -12.84
CA ARG A 140 -34.54 -25.44 -13.88
C ARG A 140 -34.70 -24.37 -14.95
N PHE A 141 -35.92 -23.94 -15.21
CA PHE A 141 -36.22 -23.06 -16.35
C PHE A 141 -36.46 -21.66 -15.85
N GLY A 142 -35.86 -20.68 -16.52
CA GLY A 142 -36.00 -19.28 -16.24
C GLY A 142 -36.00 -18.48 -17.54
N PHE A 143 -35.39 -17.30 -17.51
CA PHE A 143 -35.28 -16.43 -18.67
C PHE A 143 -34.13 -16.86 -19.58
N GLY A 144 -34.39 -16.91 -20.88
CA GLY A 144 -33.41 -17.27 -21.90
C GLY A 144 -32.54 -16.06 -22.31
N SER A 145 -31.55 -16.35 -23.14
CA SER A 145 -30.53 -15.39 -23.57
C SER A 145 -31.03 -14.21 -24.44
N ASN A 146 -32.24 -14.31 -24.97
CA ASN A 146 -32.83 -13.24 -25.79
C ASN A 146 -33.68 -12.23 -25.01
N THR A 147 -33.78 -12.39 -23.68
CA THR A 147 -34.42 -11.40 -22.78
C THR A 147 -33.63 -10.11 -22.82
N LYS A 148 -34.32 -8.96 -23.06
CA LYS A 148 -33.65 -7.68 -23.26
C LYS A 148 -33.45 -6.87 -22.01
N SER A 149 -34.44 -6.87 -21.09
CA SER A 149 -34.35 -6.18 -19.81
C SER A 149 -35.26 -6.80 -18.76
N LEU A 150 -34.88 -6.67 -17.51
CA LEU A 150 -35.63 -7.14 -16.33
C LEU A 150 -35.71 -5.98 -15.35
N SER A 151 -36.92 -5.59 -14.94
CA SER A 151 -37.12 -4.47 -14.02
C SER A 151 -38.17 -4.77 -12.94
N LYS A 152 -37.92 -4.27 -11.72
CA LYS A 152 -38.82 -4.34 -10.56
C LYS A 152 -39.22 -2.94 -10.14
N TRP A 153 -40.51 -2.70 -10.11
CA TRP A 153 -41.16 -1.44 -9.72
C TRP A 153 -42.17 -1.67 -8.59
N GLY A 154 -42.60 -0.57 -7.94
CA GLY A 154 -43.56 -0.59 -6.85
C GLY A 154 -42.92 -0.97 -5.49
N GLY A 155 -43.64 -0.71 -4.43
CA GLY A 155 -43.21 -0.87 -3.03
C GLY A 155 -43.19 -2.30 -2.50
N GLY A 156 -43.80 -3.25 -3.24
CA GLY A 156 -43.90 -4.64 -2.81
C GLY A 156 -42.62 -5.45 -2.97
N THR A 157 -42.73 -6.75 -2.66
CA THR A 157 -41.61 -7.70 -2.73
C THR A 157 -41.70 -8.55 -4.00
N LEU A 158 -40.62 -8.66 -4.75
CA LEU A 158 -40.42 -9.72 -5.74
C LEU A 158 -39.47 -10.77 -5.13
N ARG A 159 -39.99 -11.96 -4.87
CA ARG A 159 -39.22 -13.09 -4.35
C ARG A 159 -38.95 -14.09 -5.45
N LEU A 160 -37.66 -14.33 -5.74
CA LEU A 160 -37.24 -15.33 -6.70
C LEU A 160 -36.97 -16.65 -5.99
N LYS A 161 -37.64 -17.71 -6.41
CA LYS A 161 -37.28 -19.09 -6.01
C LYS A 161 -36.12 -19.60 -6.87
N PRO A 162 -35.43 -20.67 -6.45
CA PRO A 162 -34.37 -21.28 -7.23
C PRO A 162 -34.79 -21.52 -8.67
N MET A 163 -34.04 -20.94 -9.60
CA MET A 163 -34.19 -21.19 -11.04
C MET A 163 -32.89 -20.91 -11.76
N TRP A 164 -32.69 -21.54 -12.89
CA TRP A 164 -31.56 -21.26 -13.75
C TRP A 164 -31.96 -20.17 -14.73
N ASN A 165 -31.24 -19.09 -14.75
CA ASN A 165 -31.41 -18.03 -15.72
C ASN A 165 -30.26 -18.01 -16.71
N TYR A 166 -30.60 -17.87 -17.99
CA TYR A 166 -29.62 -17.71 -19.09
C TYR A 166 -29.69 -16.33 -19.72
N ASN A 167 -30.43 -15.40 -19.11
CA ASN A 167 -30.44 -14.01 -19.56
C ASN A 167 -29.04 -13.40 -19.46
N VAL A 168 -28.77 -12.49 -20.37
CA VAL A 168 -27.54 -11.71 -20.47
C VAL A 168 -27.78 -10.20 -20.30
N CYS A 169 -29.01 -9.84 -19.88
CA CYS A 169 -29.41 -8.47 -19.62
C CYS A 169 -29.35 -8.16 -18.11
N ASP A 170 -29.17 -6.89 -17.81
CA ASP A 170 -29.16 -6.39 -16.46
C ASP A 170 -30.55 -6.38 -15.81
N TRP A 171 -30.56 -6.41 -14.48
CA TRP A 171 -31.71 -6.21 -13.65
C TRP A 171 -31.74 -4.79 -13.11
N HIS A 172 -32.92 -4.14 -13.15
CA HIS A 172 -33.12 -2.83 -12.56
C HIS A 172 -34.17 -2.87 -11.47
N VAL A 173 -33.82 -2.55 -10.24
CA VAL A 173 -34.74 -2.50 -9.09
C VAL A 173 -35.00 -1.04 -8.76
N TYR A 174 -36.17 -0.53 -9.15
CA TYR A 174 -36.56 0.87 -8.98
C TYR A 174 -37.42 1.15 -7.75
N GLY A 175 -37.81 0.10 -7.00
CA GLY A 175 -38.57 0.27 -5.76
C GLY A 175 -38.87 -1.03 -5.07
N GLY A 176 -39.16 -0.96 -3.77
CA GLY A 176 -39.47 -2.10 -2.94
C GLY A 176 -38.33 -3.09 -2.74
N LEU A 177 -38.64 -4.36 -2.62
CA LEU A 177 -37.68 -5.41 -2.29
C LEU A 177 -37.58 -6.44 -3.42
N LEU A 178 -36.36 -6.65 -3.92
CA LEU A 178 -35.98 -7.83 -4.70
C LEU A 178 -35.24 -8.79 -3.78
N THR A 179 -35.74 -10.00 -3.63
CA THR A 179 -35.14 -11.00 -2.74
C THR A 179 -35.17 -12.40 -3.37
N THR A 180 -34.33 -13.31 -2.85
CA THR A 180 -34.30 -14.71 -3.27
C THR A 180 -34.64 -15.60 -2.09
N GLU A 181 -35.18 -16.82 -2.36
CA GLU A 181 -35.18 -17.89 -1.37
C GLU A 181 -33.80 -18.57 -1.32
N ASP A 182 -33.58 -19.36 -0.24
CA ASP A 182 -32.42 -20.23 -0.13
C ASP A 182 -32.35 -21.14 -1.37
N ALA A 183 -31.39 -20.83 -2.22
CA ALA A 183 -31.24 -21.47 -3.50
C ALA A 183 -29.80 -21.78 -3.78
N TRP A 184 -29.44 -23.00 -3.58
CA TRP A 184 -28.22 -23.50 -4.21
C TRP A 184 -28.53 -23.84 -5.66
N CYS A 185 -28.18 -22.95 -6.58
CA CYS A 185 -28.39 -23.12 -8.01
C CYS A 185 -27.24 -23.89 -8.68
N GLY A 186 -26.38 -24.54 -7.91
CA GLY A 186 -25.21 -25.23 -8.46
C GLY A 186 -24.25 -24.24 -9.12
N ASP A 187 -23.98 -24.48 -10.39
CA ASP A 187 -23.04 -23.67 -11.18
C ASP A 187 -23.66 -22.43 -11.84
N ASN A 188 -24.96 -22.20 -11.69
CA ASN A 188 -25.68 -21.06 -12.28
C ASN A 188 -26.09 -20.06 -11.22
N THR A 189 -26.43 -18.84 -11.63
CA THR A 189 -27.00 -17.81 -10.74
C THR A 189 -28.50 -17.71 -10.96
N THR A 190 -29.24 -17.26 -9.95
CA THR A 190 -30.67 -16.94 -10.11
C THR A 190 -30.89 -15.70 -10.99
N PHE A 191 -29.88 -14.88 -11.21
CA PHE A 191 -30.00 -13.61 -11.89
C PHE A 191 -29.50 -13.60 -13.33
N GLY A 192 -28.71 -14.60 -13.79
CA GLY A 192 -28.24 -14.58 -15.17
C GLY A 192 -27.31 -15.73 -15.53
N HIS A 193 -26.82 -15.68 -16.76
CA HIS A 193 -25.93 -16.69 -17.31
C HIS A 193 -24.55 -16.64 -16.66
N ARG A 194 -24.07 -17.79 -16.21
CA ARG A 194 -22.80 -17.95 -15.47
C ARG A 194 -21.57 -17.38 -16.19
N ASP A 195 -21.55 -17.41 -17.53
CA ASP A 195 -20.41 -16.99 -18.36
C ASP A 195 -20.57 -15.56 -18.90
N LYS A 196 -21.54 -14.80 -18.38
CA LYS A 196 -21.83 -13.40 -18.80
C LYS A 196 -21.88 -12.49 -17.59
N ASP A 197 -21.37 -11.29 -17.80
CA ASP A 197 -21.48 -10.23 -16.79
C ASP A 197 -22.92 -9.68 -16.81
N VAL A 198 -23.65 -10.00 -15.76
CA VAL A 198 -24.99 -9.45 -15.50
C VAL A 198 -24.90 -8.54 -14.29
N THR A 199 -25.48 -7.35 -14.38
CA THR A 199 -25.48 -6.37 -13.29
C THR A 199 -26.89 -6.20 -12.73
N ILE A 200 -26.99 -6.18 -11.40
CA ILE A 200 -28.21 -5.78 -10.70
C ILE A 200 -28.05 -4.36 -10.24
N HIS A 201 -28.83 -3.45 -10.81
CA HIS A 201 -28.88 -2.03 -10.45
C HIS A 201 -29.96 -1.80 -9.39
N VAL A 202 -29.56 -1.35 -8.21
CA VAL A 202 -30.46 -1.01 -7.11
C VAL A 202 -30.61 0.50 -7.02
N HIS A 203 -31.76 1.02 -7.39
CA HIS A 203 -32.03 2.44 -7.46
C HIS A 203 -32.64 3.01 -6.17
N ASP A 204 -32.88 4.31 -6.14
CA ASP A 204 -33.46 5.03 -4.99
C ASP A 204 -34.75 4.39 -4.49
N GLY A 205 -34.84 4.18 -3.17
CA GLY A 205 -35.98 3.52 -2.51
C GLY A 205 -36.08 2.01 -2.70
N ALA A 206 -35.14 1.41 -3.44
CA ALA A 206 -35.11 -0.04 -3.66
C ALA A 206 -34.15 -0.76 -2.72
N THR A 207 -34.45 -2.04 -2.46
CA THR A 207 -33.57 -2.93 -1.70
C THR A 207 -33.37 -4.24 -2.47
N LEU A 208 -32.11 -4.63 -2.62
CA LEU A 208 -31.72 -5.99 -2.99
C LEU A 208 -31.33 -6.75 -1.72
N GLU A 209 -32.07 -7.81 -1.42
CA GLU A 209 -31.78 -8.71 -0.31
C GLU A 209 -31.50 -10.12 -0.84
N ASN A 210 -30.32 -10.67 -0.52
CA ASN A 210 -30.02 -12.05 -0.85
C ASN A 210 -29.95 -12.92 0.41
N PRO A 211 -31.07 -13.52 0.84
CA PRO A 211 -31.13 -14.31 2.06
C PRO A 211 -30.46 -15.68 1.95
N GLY A 212 -30.18 -16.16 0.74
CA GLY A 212 -29.75 -17.53 0.50
C GLY A 212 -28.34 -17.67 -0.06
N SER A 213 -27.79 -18.86 0.03
CA SER A 213 -26.49 -19.21 -0.53
C SER A 213 -26.54 -19.39 -2.05
N GLY A 214 -25.58 -18.86 -2.78
CA GLY A 214 -25.34 -19.15 -4.19
C GLY A 214 -26.28 -18.48 -5.18
N ALA A 215 -27.28 -17.70 -4.77
CA ALA A 215 -28.19 -17.04 -5.72
C ALA A 215 -27.50 -16.00 -6.61
N LEU A 216 -26.48 -15.34 -6.10
CA LEU A 216 -25.62 -14.40 -6.83
C LEU A 216 -24.39 -15.09 -7.45
N GLY A 217 -24.16 -16.38 -7.16
CA GLY A 217 -23.05 -17.17 -7.71
C GLY A 217 -21.77 -17.15 -6.88
N GLY A 218 -20.70 -17.71 -7.41
CA GLY A 218 -19.33 -17.50 -6.91
C GLY A 218 -18.96 -18.17 -5.58
N ALA A 219 -19.63 -19.21 -5.17
CA ALA A 219 -19.53 -19.80 -3.84
C ALA A 219 -18.19 -20.48 -3.50
N ASN A 220 -17.39 -20.89 -4.47
CA ASN A 220 -16.14 -21.63 -4.25
C ASN A 220 -14.91 -20.73 -4.43
N ASP A 221 -13.76 -21.16 -3.89
CA ASP A 221 -12.47 -20.46 -3.99
C ASP A 221 -11.67 -20.88 -5.23
N THR A 222 -12.32 -21.10 -6.36
CA THR A 222 -11.69 -21.34 -7.64
C THR A 222 -11.90 -20.13 -8.56
N ALA A 223 -10.94 -19.82 -9.41
CA ALA A 223 -11.05 -18.72 -10.36
C ALA A 223 -12.33 -18.80 -11.21
N GLU A 224 -12.67 -20.02 -11.65
CA GLU A 224 -13.88 -20.27 -12.43
C GLU A 224 -15.17 -19.96 -11.65
N ALA A 225 -15.26 -20.39 -10.38
CA ALA A 225 -16.41 -20.08 -9.54
C ALA A 225 -16.50 -18.59 -9.20
N GLU A 226 -15.37 -17.95 -8.94
CA GLU A 226 -15.30 -16.51 -8.64
C GLU A 226 -15.73 -15.65 -9.83
N ASP A 227 -15.47 -16.09 -11.06
CA ASP A 227 -15.91 -15.40 -12.28
C ASP A 227 -17.39 -15.59 -12.62
N ARG A 228 -18.08 -16.55 -11.98
CA ARG A 228 -19.51 -16.84 -12.20
C ARG A 228 -20.47 -16.00 -11.35
N ALA A 229 -19.98 -15.13 -10.48
CA ALA A 229 -20.82 -14.25 -9.69
C ALA A 229 -21.38 -13.08 -10.54
N VAL A 230 -22.54 -12.56 -10.15
CA VAL A 230 -23.14 -11.37 -10.77
C VAL A 230 -22.52 -10.09 -10.22
N ASN A 231 -22.68 -8.99 -10.96
CA ASN A 231 -22.33 -7.66 -10.50
C ASN A 231 -23.52 -7.01 -9.77
N VAL A 232 -23.25 -6.15 -8.79
CA VAL A 232 -24.27 -5.33 -8.12
C VAL A 232 -23.81 -3.89 -8.08
N THR A 233 -24.67 -3.00 -8.56
CA THR A 233 -24.46 -1.54 -8.44
C THR A 233 -25.60 -0.95 -7.61
N VAL A 234 -25.23 -0.30 -6.50
CA VAL A 234 -26.18 0.32 -5.56
C VAL A 234 -26.08 1.82 -5.72
N HIS A 235 -27.08 2.39 -6.39
CA HIS A 235 -27.16 3.83 -6.62
C HIS A 235 -27.67 4.59 -5.39
N ALA A 236 -27.53 5.90 -5.40
CA ALA A 236 -27.96 6.77 -4.31
C ALA A 236 -29.41 6.46 -3.88
N GLY A 237 -29.61 6.26 -2.56
CA GLY A 237 -30.90 5.86 -1.97
C GLY A 237 -31.25 4.39 -2.10
N GLY A 238 -30.50 3.60 -2.87
CA GLY A 238 -30.63 2.14 -2.92
C GLY A 238 -29.96 1.46 -1.72
N THR A 239 -30.38 0.23 -1.43
CA THR A 239 -29.82 -0.57 -0.32
C THR A 239 -29.46 -1.98 -0.79
N PHE A 240 -28.27 -2.43 -0.50
CA PHE A 240 -27.87 -3.83 -0.62
C PHE A 240 -27.80 -4.49 0.76
N ARG A 241 -28.52 -5.58 0.91
CA ARG A 241 -28.59 -6.38 2.14
C ARG A 241 -28.11 -7.80 1.83
N PRO A 242 -26.85 -8.13 2.13
CA PRO A 242 -26.36 -9.48 1.88
C PRO A 242 -26.99 -10.47 2.84
N GLY A 243 -27.26 -11.64 2.36
CA GLY A 243 -27.92 -12.81 2.87
C GLY A 243 -28.21 -12.99 4.34
N LYS A 244 -29.39 -13.51 4.65
CA LYS A 244 -29.77 -14.07 5.91
C LYS A 244 -29.58 -15.59 5.88
N THR A 245 -29.07 -16.21 6.93
CA THR A 245 -29.01 -17.66 7.00
C THR A 245 -29.86 -18.17 8.12
N GLY A 246 -30.66 -19.18 7.85
CA GLY A 246 -31.49 -19.84 8.80
C GLY A 246 -31.17 -21.31 9.05
N THR A 247 -30.10 -21.86 8.48
CA THR A 247 -29.79 -23.29 8.62
C THR A 247 -28.31 -23.61 8.51
N TYR A 248 -27.87 -24.61 9.23
CA TYR A 248 -26.54 -25.19 9.30
C TYR A 248 -25.94 -25.46 7.89
N GLY A 249 -25.18 -24.55 7.37
CA GLY A 249 -24.51 -24.66 6.07
C GLY A 249 -23.90 -23.32 5.69
N TYR A 250 -22.89 -23.31 4.86
CA TYR A 250 -22.16 -22.11 4.47
C TYR A 250 -22.96 -21.22 3.52
N PRO A 251 -23.78 -20.30 4.01
CA PRO A 251 -24.54 -19.43 3.15
C PRO A 251 -23.78 -18.13 2.95
N PHE A 252 -23.37 -17.86 1.75
CA PHE A 252 -22.78 -16.60 1.40
C PHE A 252 -23.32 -16.08 0.07
N SER A 253 -23.41 -14.77 0.02
CA SER A 253 -23.61 -14.05 -1.22
C SER A 253 -22.25 -13.82 -1.83
N ALA A 254 -22.02 -14.33 -3.03
CA ALA A 254 -20.85 -13.96 -3.80
C ALA A 254 -21.23 -12.96 -4.89
N VAL A 255 -20.51 -11.87 -4.95
CA VAL A 255 -20.69 -10.80 -5.92
C VAL A 255 -19.35 -10.58 -6.63
N LYS A 256 -19.36 -10.43 -7.94
CA LYS A 256 -18.15 -10.18 -8.72
C LYS A 256 -17.68 -8.76 -8.53
N ASP A 257 -18.47 -7.80 -8.97
CA ASP A 257 -18.29 -6.39 -8.68
C ASP A 257 -19.42 -5.89 -7.80
N LEU A 258 -19.07 -5.26 -6.70
CA LEU A 258 -19.98 -4.55 -5.83
C LEU A 258 -19.63 -3.07 -5.83
N VAL A 259 -20.49 -2.27 -6.43
CA VAL A 259 -20.29 -0.83 -6.60
C VAL A 259 -21.33 -0.07 -5.79
N PHE A 260 -20.89 0.76 -4.88
CA PHE A 260 -21.72 1.73 -4.18
C PHE A 260 -21.53 3.12 -4.82
N ASP A 261 -22.55 3.60 -5.51
CA ASP A 261 -22.61 4.93 -6.09
C ASP A 261 -23.62 5.79 -5.31
N GLY A 262 -23.28 6.12 -4.08
CA GLY A 262 -24.16 6.79 -3.13
C GLY A 262 -25.21 5.90 -2.46
N GLY A 263 -25.20 4.61 -2.72
CA GLY A 263 -26.08 3.63 -2.10
C GLY A 263 -25.64 3.20 -0.71
N SER A 264 -26.40 2.36 -0.05
CA SER A 264 -26.14 1.89 1.31
C SER A 264 -25.97 0.37 1.41
N PHE A 265 -25.25 -0.02 2.44
CA PHE A 265 -25.01 -1.40 2.82
C PHE A 265 -25.66 -1.69 4.18
N ASP A 266 -26.47 -2.73 4.29
CA ASP A 266 -27.20 -3.02 5.51
C ASP A 266 -26.96 -4.45 6.00
N PHE A 267 -26.16 -4.60 7.07
CA PHE A 267 -25.97 -5.85 7.81
C PHE A 267 -26.93 -6.00 9.02
N SER A 268 -27.88 -5.09 9.22
CA SER A 268 -28.55 -4.89 10.51
C SER A 268 -29.56 -5.98 10.93
N LYS A 269 -29.99 -6.87 10.04
CA LYS A 269 -31.09 -7.81 10.33
C LYS A 269 -30.62 -9.22 10.68
N ARG A 270 -29.74 -9.40 11.71
CA ARG A 270 -29.17 -10.71 11.95
C ARG A 270 -29.16 -11.11 13.39
N GLY A 271 -29.55 -12.36 13.64
CA GLY A 271 -29.48 -12.99 14.94
C GLY A 271 -28.05 -13.45 15.26
N TYR A 272 -27.81 -13.74 16.54
CA TYR A 272 -26.50 -14.16 17.08
C TYR A 272 -25.91 -15.40 16.38
N TRP A 273 -26.73 -16.25 15.78
CA TRP A 273 -26.33 -17.48 15.09
C TRP A 273 -26.35 -17.36 13.54
N GLU A 274 -26.75 -16.23 13.01
CA GLU A 274 -26.90 -16.03 11.59
C GLU A 274 -25.62 -15.38 11.02
N LEU A 275 -24.74 -16.18 10.42
CA LEU A 275 -23.50 -15.74 9.81
C LEU A 275 -23.78 -15.14 8.43
N GLY A 276 -23.82 -13.82 8.32
CA GLY A 276 -23.89 -13.19 7.02
C GLY A 276 -22.53 -13.07 6.39
N LEU A 277 -22.30 -13.75 5.29
CA LEU A 277 -21.08 -13.68 4.52
C LEU A 277 -21.34 -13.06 3.16
N LEU A 278 -20.64 -11.99 2.88
CA LEU A 278 -20.50 -11.42 1.55
C LEU A 278 -19.11 -11.74 1.01
N LYS A 279 -19.02 -12.40 -0.14
CA LYS A 279 -17.77 -12.57 -0.87
C LYS A 279 -17.74 -11.62 -2.06
N VAL A 280 -16.73 -10.76 -2.15
CA VAL A 280 -16.49 -9.92 -3.32
C VAL A 280 -15.29 -10.49 -4.06
N THR A 281 -15.50 -10.86 -5.34
CA THR A 281 -14.48 -11.66 -6.05
C THR A 281 -13.61 -10.85 -7.00
N ARG A 282 -14.03 -9.65 -7.42
CA ARG A 282 -13.25 -8.80 -8.33
C ARG A 282 -13.08 -7.39 -7.79
N THR A 283 -14.18 -6.63 -7.65
CA THR A 283 -14.11 -5.21 -7.27
C THR A 283 -15.11 -4.87 -6.18
N LEU A 284 -14.66 -4.22 -5.12
CA LEU A 284 -15.49 -3.50 -4.15
C LEU A 284 -15.22 -2.01 -4.34
N ALA A 285 -16.19 -1.28 -4.90
CA ALA A 285 -16.03 0.12 -5.25
C ALA A 285 -16.97 1.02 -4.45
N PHE A 286 -16.46 2.20 -4.08
CA PHE A 286 -17.19 3.23 -3.35
C PHE A 286 -17.07 4.56 -4.07
N GLY A 287 -18.23 5.16 -4.39
CA GLY A 287 -18.39 6.47 -5.01
C GLY A 287 -19.57 7.22 -4.41
N GLY A 288 -19.99 8.31 -5.07
CA GLY A 288 -21.07 9.15 -4.59
C GLY A 288 -20.58 10.36 -3.80
N SER A 289 -21.40 10.88 -2.87
CA SER A 289 -21.13 12.14 -2.16
C SER A 289 -21.17 12.03 -0.64
N THR A 290 -21.24 10.81 -0.09
CA THR A 290 -21.31 10.58 1.35
C THR A 290 -20.33 9.49 1.73
N PRO A 291 -19.43 9.72 2.72
CA PRO A 291 -18.48 8.73 3.18
C PRO A 291 -19.17 7.47 3.71
N TYR A 292 -18.49 6.34 3.55
CA TYR A 292 -18.99 5.04 3.97
C TYR A 292 -18.33 4.56 5.27
N THR A 293 -19.12 3.91 6.11
CA THR A 293 -18.62 3.16 7.26
C THR A 293 -19.13 1.74 7.21
N LEU A 294 -18.23 0.80 6.96
CA LEU A 294 -18.50 -0.62 7.06
C LEU A 294 -18.23 -1.06 8.49
N ASN A 295 -19.24 -0.96 9.33
CA ASN A 295 -19.18 -1.42 10.72
C ASN A 295 -20.02 -2.67 10.91
N GLN A 296 -19.62 -3.48 11.87
CA GLN A 296 -20.41 -4.59 12.35
C GLN A 296 -21.22 -4.09 13.55
N PRO A 297 -22.56 -4.16 13.50
CA PRO A 297 -23.36 -3.92 14.69
C PRO A 297 -22.96 -4.89 15.82
N SER A 298 -22.87 -4.39 17.04
CA SER A 298 -22.48 -5.19 18.20
C SER A 298 -23.33 -6.48 18.32
N GLY A 299 -22.66 -7.62 18.40
CA GLY A 299 -23.29 -8.94 18.50
C GLY A 299 -23.58 -9.66 17.18
N ASN A 300 -23.24 -9.10 16.05
CA ASN A 300 -23.46 -9.70 14.73
C ASN A 300 -22.17 -10.21 14.10
N SER A 301 -22.28 -11.35 13.41
CA SER A 301 -21.18 -12.04 12.76
C SER A 301 -21.07 -11.75 11.25
N GLY A 302 -21.49 -10.56 10.81
CA GLY A 302 -21.37 -10.12 9.41
C GLY A 302 -19.92 -10.10 8.94
N LYS A 303 -19.66 -10.64 7.75
CA LYS A 303 -18.31 -10.95 7.27
C LYS A 303 -18.16 -10.58 5.80
N ILE A 304 -17.00 -10.05 5.44
CA ILE A 304 -16.64 -9.77 4.05
C ILE A 304 -15.44 -10.64 3.69
N ALA A 305 -15.61 -11.50 2.70
CA ALA A 305 -14.53 -12.29 2.12
C ALA A 305 -14.13 -11.74 0.76
N PHE A 306 -12.89 -11.98 0.39
CA PHE A 306 -12.34 -11.62 -0.90
C PHE A 306 -11.93 -12.84 -1.72
N ALA A 307 -11.57 -12.63 -2.98
CA ALA A 307 -11.16 -13.68 -3.88
C ALA A 307 -9.90 -14.40 -3.41
N ALA A 308 -9.85 -15.71 -3.64
CA ALA A 308 -8.66 -16.52 -3.40
C ALA A 308 -7.78 -16.67 -4.65
N SER A 309 -8.35 -16.47 -5.84
CA SER A 309 -7.64 -16.64 -7.10
C SER A 309 -6.89 -15.39 -7.59
N ARG A 310 -7.20 -14.22 -6.99
CA ARG A 310 -6.68 -12.90 -7.38
C ARG A 310 -6.72 -11.91 -6.21
N GLN A 311 -6.03 -10.79 -6.32
CA GLN A 311 -6.28 -9.66 -5.42
C GLN A 311 -7.63 -9.04 -5.76
N THR A 312 -8.50 -8.89 -4.75
CA THR A 312 -9.73 -8.11 -4.90
C THR A 312 -9.40 -6.62 -4.92
N GLU A 313 -9.94 -5.90 -5.88
CA GLU A 313 -9.79 -4.46 -5.97
C GLU A 313 -10.71 -3.75 -4.96
N LEU A 314 -10.13 -2.84 -4.18
CA LEU A 314 -10.83 -1.91 -3.30
C LEU A 314 -10.71 -0.52 -3.93
N HIS A 315 -11.69 -0.16 -4.77
CA HIS A 315 -11.71 1.14 -5.44
C HIS A 315 -12.42 2.17 -4.56
N VAL A 316 -11.75 3.26 -4.23
CA VAL A 316 -12.31 4.34 -3.40
C VAL A 316 -12.16 5.66 -4.12
N ALA A 317 -13.30 6.26 -4.52
CA ALA A 317 -13.31 7.61 -5.05
C ALA A 317 -13.02 8.63 -3.94
N ASP A 318 -12.52 9.79 -4.31
CA ASP A 318 -12.39 10.94 -3.39
C ASP A 318 -13.79 11.55 -3.18
N ILE A 319 -14.48 11.10 -2.12
CA ILE A 319 -15.86 11.43 -1.80
C ILE A 319 -15.93 12.71 -0.95
N THR A 320 -14.97 12.87 -0.05
CA THR A 320 -14.92 14.00 0.89
C THR A 320 -14.30 15.25 0.26
N GLY A 321 -13.44 15.08 -0.75
CA GLY A 321 -12.69 16.17 -1.38
C GLY A 321 -11.60 16.75 -0.50
N ASP A 322 -11.23 16.05 0.58
CA ASP A 322 -10.19 16.42 1.53
C ASP A 322 -9.41 15.18 2.01
N ASP A 323 -8.60 15.33 3.04
CA ASP A 323 -7.78 14.24 3.62
C ASP A 323 -8.57 13.29 4.54
N ALA A 324 -9.87 13.50 4.76
CA ALA A 324 -10.68 12.62 5.61
C ALA A 324 -10.91 11.25 4.96
N ALA A 325 -11.30 10.28 5.79
CA ALA A 325 -11.58 8.95 5.26
C ALA A 325 -12.90 8.91 4.48
N ASP A 326 -12.82 8.56 3.20
CA ASP A 326 -13.97 8.32 2.33
C ASP A 326 -14.68 7.02 2.68
N VAL A 327 -13.89 6.01 3.05
CA VAL A 327 -14.38 4.72 3.47
C VAL A 327 -13.67 4.28 4.74
N THR A 328 -14.43 3.88 5.75
CA THR A 328 -13.90 3.28 6.98
C THR A 328 -14.37 1.84 7.11
N ILE A 329 -13.42 0.90 7.19
CA ILE A 329 -13.69 -0.50 7.54
C ILE A 329 -13.36 -0.71 9.02
N SER A 330 -14.38 -0.91 9.85
CA SER A 330 -14.26 -1.14 11.29
C SER A 330 -14.65 -2.57 11.74
N THR A 331 -15.06 -3.42 10.80
CA THR A 331 -15.34 -4.82 11.07
C THR A 331 -14.09 -5.68 11.04
N GLU A 332 -13.86 -6.49 12.07
CA GLU A 332 -12.69 -7.39 12.17
C GLU A 332 -12.81 -8.64 11.27
N ASN A 333 -14.00 -8.89 10.75
CA ASN A 333 -14.28 -10.11 10.02
C ASN A 333 -14.12 -9.91 8.50
N VAL A 334 -12.89 -9.61 8.07
CA VAL A 334 -12.57 -9.40 6.64
C VAL A 334 -11.38 -10.26 6.25
N GLY A 335 -11.53 -11.03 5.17
CA GLY A 335 -10.41 -11.82 4.65
C GLY A 335 -10.80 -13.06 3.87
N ARG A 336 -10.20 -14.20 4.20
CA ARG A 336 -10.35 -15.48 3.49
C ARG A 336 -11.41 -16.38 4.13
N MET A 337 -11.90 -17.32 3.35
CA MET A 337 -12.93 -18.30 3.79
C MET A 337 -12.33 -19.63 4.22
N LYS A 338 -11.17 -20.02 3.70
CA LYS A 338 -10.51 -21.30 3.98
C LYS A 338 -9.07 -21.09 4.41
N GLU A 339 -8.54 -22.02 5.18
CA GLU A 339 -7.18 -21.96 5.70
C GLU A 339 -6.13 -21.98 4.59
N GLU A 340 -6.36 -22.76 3.56
CA GLU A 340 -5.44 -22.93 2.42
C GLU A 340 -5.48 -21.76 1.41
N SER A 341 -6.48 -20.88 1.47
CA SER A 341 -6.65 -19.79 0.52
C SER A 341 -5.67 -18.65 0.80
N VAL A 342 -5.07 -18.11 -0.24
CA VAL A 342 -4.22 -16.92 -0.18
C VAL A 342 -5.02 -15.72 -0.68
N VAL A 343 -5.34 -14.79 0.21
CA VAL A 343 -6.23 -13.67 -0.09
C VAL A 343 -5.51 -12.34 0.15
N GLY A 344 -5.39 -11.55 -0.91
CA GLY A 344 -4.86 -10.20 -0.89
C GLY A 344 -5.82 -9.19 -1.48
N VAL A 345 -5.51 -7.91 -1.30
CA VAL A 345 -6.32 -6.80 -1.79
C VAL A 345 -5.45 -5.76 -2.50
N ARG A 346 -6.06 -5.03 -3.42
CA ARG A 346 -5.44 -3.94 -4.17
C ARG A 346 -6.29 -2.68 -4.02
N LYS A 347 -5.76 -1.66 -3.34
CA LYS A 347 -6.40 -0.35 -3.19
C LYS A 347 -6.14 0.50 -4.43
N THR A 348 -7.20 0.96 -5.08
CA THR A 348 -7.19 1.87 -6.24
C THR A 348 -8.11 3.07 -5.99
N GLY A 349 -8.10 4.04 -6.92
CA GLY A 349 -8.86 5.28 -6.84
C GLY A 349 -8.29 6.30 -5.85
N PRO A 350 -8.56 7.60 -6.06
CA PRO A 350 -7.88 8.71 -5.37
C PRO A 350 -8.25 8.88 -3.89
N GLY A 351 -9.36 8.29 -3.44
CA GLY A 351 -9.87 8.49 -2.08
C GLY A 351 -9.09 7.73 -1.00
N THR A 352 -9.44 8.02 0.24
CA THR A 352 -8.84 7.48 1.46
C THR A 352 -9.66 6.31 2.01
N LEU A 353 -9.04 5.13 2.07
CA LEU A 353 -9.57 3.95 2.75
C LEU A 353 -8.92 3.83 4.14
N ARG A 354 -9.71 3.97 5.19
CA ARG A 354 -9.28 3.71 6.56
C ARG A 354 -9.69 2.31 7.02
N TRP A 355 -8.71 1.49 7.31
CA TRP A 355 -8.93 0.18 7.90
C TRP A 355 -8.62 0.23 9.40
N SER A 356 -9.64 0.41 10.22
CA SER A 356 -9.52 0.54 11.67
C SER A 356 -9.68 -0.79 12.43
N ALA A 357 -10.24 -1.79 11.78
CA ALA A 357 -10.31 -3.14 12.31
C ALA A 357 -8.94 -3.83 12.31
N LYS A 358 -8.75 -4.80 13.18
CA LYS A 358 -7.54 -5.63 13.20
C LYS A 358 -7.52 -6.55 11.98
N ILE A 359 -6.42 -6.52 11.25
CA ILE A 359 -6.12 -7.52 10.22
C ILE A 359 -5.47 -8.71 10.92
N HIS A 360 -6.07 -9.88 10.78
CA HIS A 360 -5.57 -11.12 11.37
C HIS A 360 -4.94 -12.02 10.31
N ASN A 361 -3.92 -12.78 10.70
CA ASN A 361 -3.41 -13.91 9.92
C ASN A 361 -3.90 -15.28 10.46
N SER A 362 -4.54 -15.30 11.63
CA SER A 362 -4.93 -16.52 12.31
C SER A 362 -6.31 -17.01 11.93
N TYR A 363 -6.46 -18.33 11.89
CA TYR A 363 -7.70 -19.04 11.74
C TYR A 363 -8.31 -19.33 13.11
N ASN A 364 -9.49 -18.82 13.38
CA ASN A 364 -10.20 -19.17 14.59
C ASN A 364 -11.12 -20.40 14.35
N LYS A 365 -10.61 -21.59 14.67
CA LYS A 365 -11.36 -22.87 14.54
C LYS A 365 -12.54 -22.99 15.50
N GLY A 366 -12.65 -22.11 16.50
CA GLY A 366 -13.65 -22.21 17.56
C GLY A 366 -15.04 -21.74 17.17
N ASP A 367 -15.12 -20.85 16.18
CA ASP A 367 -16.40 -20.38 15.65
C ASP A 367 -16.75 -21.18 14.40
N TRP A 368 -17.95 -21.70 14.34
CA TRP A 368 -18.52 -22.62 13.35
C TRP A 368 -18.33 -22.23 11.87
N ALA A 369 -17.77 -21.07 11.61
CA ALA A 369 -17.23 -20.65 10.33
C ALA A 369 -15.86 -20.03 10.58
N GLY A 370 -14.80 -20.79 10.46
CA GLY A 370 -13.43 -20.32 10.63
C GLY A 370 -13.16 -19.04 9.84
N TRP A 371 -12.56 -18.04 10.54
CA TRP A 371 -12.22 -16.76 9.94
C TRP A 371 -10.75 -16.66 9.82
N LEU A 372 -10.41 -16.22 8.68
CA LEU A 372 -9.04 -16.07 8.29
C LEU A 372 -8.90 -14.66 7.77
N GLY A 373 -8.00 -13.89 8.37
CA GLY A 373 -7.65 -12.58 7.88
C GLY A 373 -6.99 -12.61 6.50
N LEU A 374 -6.45 -11.48 6.10
CA LEU A 374 -5.67 -11.36 4.87
C LEU A 374 -4.30 -12.01 5.09
N ASN A 375 -3.90 -12.92 4.21
CA ASN A 375 -2.59 -13.57 4.22
C ASN A 375 -1.85 -13.42 2.88
N GLY A 376 -2.49 -12.81 1.91
CA GLY A 376 -1.91 -12.46 0.62
C GLY A 376 -1.37 -11.04 0.59
N LYS A 377 -0.87 -10.63 -0.55
CA LYS A 377 -0.31 -9.32 -0.80
C LYS A 377 -1.37 -8.21 -0.68
N ILE A 378 -1.00 -7.09 -0.03
CA ILE A 378 -1.76 -5.84 -0.04
C ILE A 378 -1.00 -4.84 -0.92
N THR A 379 -1.66 -4.32 -1.97
CA THR A 379 -1.08 -3.33 -2.87
C THR A 379 -1.86 -2.01 -2.78
N VAL A 380 -1.17 -0.88 -2.73
CA VAL A 380 -1.76 0.46 -2.86
C VAL A 380 -1.23 1.08 -4.15
N GLU A 381 -2.13 1.30 -5.12
CA GLU A 381 -1.78 1.85 -6.44
C GLU A 381 -2.14 3.33 -6.56
N GLU A 382 -3.18 3.78 -5.84
CA GLU A 382 -3.65 5.17 -5.90
C GLU A 382 -4.35 5.56 -4.60
N GLY A 383 -4.39 6.87 -4.31
CA GLY A 383 -5.01 7.43 -3.11
C GLY A 383 -4.30 6.99 -1.83
N ARG A 384 -5.06 6.79 -0.76
CA ARG A 384 -4.49 6.48 0.55
C ARG A 384 -5.12 5.24 1.17
N LEU A 385 -4.29 4.33 1.68
CA LEU A 385 -4.70 3.26 2.60
C LEU A 385 -4.14 3.55 4.00
N VAL A 386 -5.02 3.67 5.00
CA VAL A 386 -4.64 3.86 6.39
C VAL A 386 -4.91 2.58 7.17
N LEU A 387 -3.87 1.88 7.59
CA LEU A 387 -3.96 0.74 8.50
C LEU A 387 -3.91 1.25 9.94
N ALA A 388 -5.09 1.65 10.47
CA ALA A 388 -5.18 2.38 11.72
C ALA A 388 -5.03 1.51 12.97
N ASN A 389 -5.20 0.19 12.88
CA ASN A 389 -5.07 -0.71 14.02
C ASN A 389 -3.60 -1.08 14.27
N ALA A 390 -3.15 -0.87 15.52
CA ALA A 390 -1.76 -1.17 15.92
C ALA A 390 -1.44 -2.68 16.03
N ALA A 391 -2.46 -3.53 16.05
CA ALA A 391 -2.32 -4.97 16.27
C ALA A 391 -2.49 -5.81 15.00
N ASN A 392 -2.19 -5.23 13.83
CA ASN A 392 -2.29 -5.94 12.55
C ASN A 392 -1.24 -7.07 12.46
N ALA A 393 -1.69 -8.23 12.01
CA ALA A 393 -0.83 -9.37 11.72
C ALA A 393 -1.09 -9.83 10.28
N MET A 394 -0.06 -9.79 9.43
CA MET A 394 -0.15 -10.11 8.01
C MET A 394 0.95 -11.10 7.62
N GLU A 395 0.60 -12.05 6.77
CA GLU A 395 1.56 -13.00 6.20
C GLU A 395 2.02 -12.61 4.79
N GLY A 396 1.23 -11.77 4.10
CA GLY A 396 1.52 -11.30 2.75
C GLY A 396 2.40 -10.05 2.72
N ASP A 397 2.96 -9.78 1.55
CA ASP A 397 3.73 -8.56 1.31
C ASP A 397 2.83 -7.32 1.31
N LEU A 398 3.41 -6.18 1.68
CA LEU A 398 2.81 -4.87 1.51
C LEU A 398 3.56 -4.12 0.42
N GLU A 399 2.85 -3.60 -0.57
CA GLU A 399 3.43 -2.77 -1.61
C GLU A 399 2.61 -1.50 -1.82
N VAL A 400 3.28 -0.36 -1.87
CA VAL A 400 2.71 0.89 -2.32
C VAL A 400 3.44 1.33 -3.59
N SER A 401 2.78 1.18 -4.75
CA SER A 401 3.33 1.50 -6.07
C SER A 401 2.92 2.88 -6.56
N GLY A 402 1.81 3.41 -6.02
CA GLY A 402 1.32 4.77 -6.20
C GLY A 402 0.47 5.17 -5.00
N GLY A 403 0.24 6.45 -4.76
CA GLY A 403 -0.48 6.89 -3.57
C GLY A 403 0.28 6.70 -2.26
N GLU A 404 -0.43 6.49 -1.15
CA GLU A 404 0.14 6.44 0.19
C GLU A 404 -0.36 5.25 1.00
N LEU A 405 0.53 4.56 1.69
CA LEU A 405 0.22 3.59 2.74
C LEU A 405 0.62 4.16 4.09
N TRP A 406 -0.34 4.33 4.99
CA TRP A 406 -0.12 4.83 6.34
C TRP A 406 -0.22 3.69 7.35
N LEU A 407 0.80 3.49 8.15
CA LEU A 407 0.80 2.50 9.23
C LEU A 407 0.61 3.24 10.57
N GLY A 408 -0.48 2.96 11.28
CA GLY A 408 -0.66 3.39 12.67
C GLY A 408 -1.39 4.69 12.94
N GLY A 409 -2.10 5.25 12.01
CA GLY A 409 -2.96 6.40 12.29
C GLY A 409 -2.94 7.48 11.22
N GLU A 410 -3.77 8.49 11.40
CA GLU A 410 -3.92 9.62 10.51
C GLU A 410 -2.93 10.74 10.85
N ARG A 411 -2.56 11.52 9.82
CA ARG A 411 -1.79 12.76 9.99
C ARG A 411 -2.58 13.72 10.90
N GLY A 412 -2.02 14.07 12.05
CA GLY A 412 -2.63 15.01 12.99
C GLY A 412 -3.62 14.44 14.02
N GLY A 413 -3.96 13.14 13.95
CA GLY A 413 -4.86 12.47 14.91
C GLY A 413 -4.22 12.04 16.23
N PHE A 414 -2.94 12.29 16.44
CA PHE A 414 -2.31 12.10 17.74
C PHE A 414 -2.67 13.23 18.68
N VAL A 415 -3.78 13.07 19.41
CA VAL A 415 -4.00 13.83 20.62
C VAL A 415 -2.86 13.49 21.58
N ALA A 416 -2.11 14.49 21.98
CA ALA A 416 -0.87 14.39 22.76
C ALA A 416 -1.04 13.88 24.20
N THR A 417 -2.02 13.06 24.47
CA THR A 417 -2.31 12.59 25.83
C THR A 417 -1.87 11.17 26.13
N ASP A 418 -1.41 10.38 25.13
CA ASP A 418 -0.74 9.15 25.50
C ASP A 418 0.30 8.71 24.43
N THR A 419 1.47 8.63 24.90
CA THR A 419 2.78 8.79 24.32
C THR A 419 3.30 7.58 23.57
N ARG A 420 2.51 6.55 23.32
CA ARG A 420 3.00 5.30 22.73
C ARG A 420 1.97 4.60 21.86
N ALA A 421 1.65 5.17 20.71
CA ALA A 421 1.11 4.33 19.64
C ALA A 421 2.28 3.48 19.12
N THR A 422 2.59 2.47 19.85
CA THR A 422 3.56 1.46 19.47
C THR A 422 2.89 0.53 18.47
N TYR A 423 3.36 0.51 17.23
CA TYR A 423 3.29 -0.69 16.41
C TYR A 423 4.20 -1.77 17.04
N ALA A 424 4.42 -1.64 18.36
CA ALA A 424 5.28 -2.48 19.13
C ALA A 424 4.80 -3.91 19.09
N GLY A 425 5.52 -4.72 18.35
CA GLY A 425 5.47 -6.17 18.49
C GLY A 425 4.28 -6.88 17.82
N ASN A 426 3.37 -6.19 17.12
CA ASN A 426 2.17 -6.82 16.60
C ASN A 426 1.96 -6.71 15.07
N LEU A 427 2.80 -5.98 14.35
CA LEU A 427 2.86 -6.12 12.90
C LEU A 427 3.77 -7.32 12.58
N GLN A 428 3.18 -8.50 12.55
CA GLN A 428 3.90 -9.72 12.19
C GLN A 428 3.81 -9.93 10.69
N VAL A 429 4.87 -9.58 9.98
CA VAL A 429 5.04 -9.84 8.55
C VAL A 429 6.29 -10.73 8.42
N ALA A 430 6.16 -11.98 8.81
CA ALA A 430 7.29 -12.89 8.89
C ALA A 430 7.91 -13.17 7.51
N GLY A 431 9.20 -12.83 7.36
CA GLY A 431 9.99 -13.12 6.15
C GLY A 431 9.54 -12.40 4.89
N ARG A 432 8.85 -11.24 5.01
CA ARG A 432 8.22 -10.51 3.90
C ARG A 432 8.84 -9.14 3.69
N GLU A 433 8.56 -8.56 2.52
CA GLU A 433 8.95 -7.20 2.19
C GLU A 433 7.77 -6.24 2.35
N ILE A 434 8.07 -5.01 2.81
CA ILE A 434 7.16 -3.87 2.77
C ILE A 434 7.77 -2.87 1.79
N VAL A 435 7.14 -2.73 0.62
CA VAL A 435 7.74 -2.06 -0.53
C VAL A 435 7.03 -0.76 -0.84
N ALA A 436 7.79 0.33 -0.98
CA ALA A 436 7.38 1.55 -1.66
C ALA A 436 8.07 1.61 -3.03
N SER A 437 7.29 1.76 -4.12
CA SER A 437 7.82 1.81 -5.48
C SER A 437 7.05 2.82 -6.35
N GLY A 438 7.57 3.18 -7.50
CA GLY A 438 6.94 4.13 -8.42
C GLY A 438 6.77 5.50 -7.76
N THR A 439 5.56 6.02 -7.74
CA THR A 439 5.21 7.25 -7.01
C THR A 439 4.66 6.97 -5.60
N GLY A 440 4.73 5.71 -5.15
CA GLY A 440 4.18 5.26 -3.88
C GLY A 440 4.95 5.76 -2.67
N ARG A 441 4.22 6.11 -1.62
CA ARG A 441 4.77 6.62 -0.37
C ARG A 441 4.29 5.77 0.80
N LEU A 442 5.24 5.16 1.51
CA LEU A 442 4.99 4.50 2.79
C LEU A 442 5.20 5.51 3.91
N VAL A 443 4.13 5.86 4.62
CA VAL A 443 4.16 6.83 5.72
C VAL A 443 4.08 6.12 7.06
N LEU A 444 5.08 6.34 7.90
CA LEU A 444 5.22 5.75 9.22
C LEU A 444 4.95 6.80 10.30
N PRO A 445 4.26 6.44 11.40
CA PRO A 445 4.04 7.34 12.51
C PRO A 445 5.35 7.66 13.23
N LYS A 446 5.36 8.77 13.97
CA LYS A 446 6.50 9.26 14.75
C LYS A 446 7.17 8.20 15.63
N LEU A 447 6.38 7.35 16.26
CA LEU A 447 6.84 6.22 17.05
C LEU A 447 6.46 4.94 16.34
N PHE A 448 7.22 4.59 15.34
CA PHE A 448 7.13 3.31 14.66
C PHE A 448 8.17 2.38 15.24
N MET A 449 7.75 1.37 15.97
CA MET A 449 8.64 0.34 16.47
C MET A 449 8.21 -1.01 15.93
N PHE A 450 9.04 -1.59 15.11
CA PHE A 450 8.87 -2.95 14.64
C PHE A 450 9.68 -3.88 15.54
N GLY A 451 8.98 -4.74 16.27
CA GLY A 451 9.63 -5.75 17.07
C GLY A 451 10.09 -5.36 18.49
N GLY A 452 9.73 -4.18 19.01
CA GLY A 452 10.02 -3.78 20.39
C GLY A 452 10.86 -2.51 20.55
N GLU A 453 11.19 -2.17 21.79
CA GLU A 453 12.05 -1.01 22.08
C GLU A 453 13.49 -1.24 21.58
N PRO A 454 14.21 -0.18 21.12
CA PRO A 454 15.61 -0.31 20.64
C PRO A 454 16.60 -0.89 21.66
N THR A 455 16.16 -1.03 22.90
CA THR A 455 16.90 -1.62 24.01
C THR A 455 16.61 -3.10 24.21
N ALA A 456 15.64 -3.68 23.52
CA ALA A 456 15.30 -5.09 23.65
C ALA A 456 16.37 -5.95 22.98
N GLU A 457 17.02 -6.78 23.77
CA GLU A 457 18.09 -7.70 23.32
C GLU A 457 17.57 -8.85 22.44
N ASP A 458 16.23 -9.00 22.34
CA ASP A 458 15.57 -10.17 21.75
C ASP A 458 14.96 -9.93 20.36
N VAL A 459 15.20 -8.78 19.74
CA VAL A 459 14.68 -8.53 18.39
C VAL A 459 15.55 -9.25 17.37
N THR A 460 15.05 -10.37 16.86
CA THR A 460 15.66 -11.05 15.72
C THR A 460 15.46 -10.20 14.46
N PRO A 461 16.53 -9.72 13.82
CA PRO A 461 16.44 -8.87 12.63
C PRO A 461 15.86 -9.56 11.40
N ASP A 462 15.59 -10.85 11.49
CA ASP A 462 15.43 -11.74 10.33
C ASP A 462 14.05 -11.67 9.65
N ALA A 463 13.11 -10.90 10.20
CA ALA A 463 11.73 -11.12 9.79
C ALA A 463 11.24 -10.23 8.65
N VAL A 464 11.61 -8.94 8.57
CA VAL A 464 11.02 -8.00 7.58
C VAL A 464 12.02 -7.02 7.04
N THR A 465 11.96 -6.77 5.73
CA THR A 465 12.73 -5.73 5.05
C THR A 465 11.78 -4.64 4.53
N PHE A 466 12.02 -3.41 4.92
CA PHE A 466 11.38 -2.24 4.33
C PHE A 466 12.18 -1.81 3.11
N VAL A 467 11.52 -1.69 1.97
CA VAL A 467 12.18 -1.43 0.69
C VAL A 467 11.62 -0.16 0.06
N ALA A 468 12.48 0.78 -0.32
CA ALA A 468 12.14 1.84 -1.26
C ALA A 468 12.89 1.61 -2.56
N ARG A 469 12.17 1.56 -3.69
CA ARG A 469 12.75 1.35 -5.04
C ARG A 469 12.00 2.15 -6.09
N ASP A 470 12.62 2.37 -7.23
CA ASP A 470 11.98 2.96 -8.42
C ASP A 470 11.27 4.29 -8.14
N ASN A 471 11.91 5.21 -7.40
CA ASN A 471 11.39 6.49 -6.88
C ASN A 471 10.38 6.39 -5.73
N GLY A 472 10.06 5.21 -5.23
CA GLY A 472 9.22 5.06 -4.04
C GLY A 472 9.85 5.67 -2.79
N GLU A 473 9.03 6.11 -1.85
CA GLU A 473 9.49 6.84 -0.66
C GLU A 473 9.01 6.18 0.64
N ILE A 474 9.92 6.02 1.60
CA ILE A 474 9.59 5.70 2.98
C ILE A 474 9.69 6.99 3.79
N HIS A 475 8.56 7.44 4.32
CA HIS A 475 8.46 8.65 5.12
C HIS A 475 8.28 8.34 6.60
N ILE A 476 9.09 8.96 7.44
CA ILE A 476 8.82 9.09 8.88
C ILE A 476 8.24 10.48 9.09
N ASP A 477 6.94 10.55 9.36
CA ASP A 477 6.26 11.82 9.62
C ASP A 477 6.30 12.12 11.12
N VAL A 478 7.11 13.11 11.49
CA VAL A 478 7.22 13.59 12.87
C VAL A 478 6.34 14.83 12.99
N PRO A 479 5.12 14.75 13.57
CA PRO A 479 4.29 15.93 13.76
C PRO A 479 4.98 16.94 14.67
N GLY A 480 4.82 18.23 14.36
CA GLY A 480 5.48 19.33 15.04
C GLY A 480 5.18 19.40 16.55
N ASN A 481 6.15 19.94 17.30
CA ASN A 481 6.06 20.39 18.68
C ASN A 481 5.61 19.37 19.74
N THR A 482 6.30 18.29 19.87
CA THR A 482 6.14 17.40 21.01
C THR A 482 7.44 17.34 21.78
N GLY A 483 7.61 18.21 22.77
CA GLY A 483 8.63 18.17 23.82
C GLY A 483 9.91 17.33 23.63
N ASP A 484 10.79 17.29 24.55
CA ASP A 484 12.16 16.73 24.57
C ASP A 484 12.34 15.25 24.16
N TYR A 485 11.34 14.58 23.61
CA TYR A 485 11.43 13.16 23.25
C TYR A 485 11.58 12.99 21.75
N ALA A 486 12.74 12.52 21.36
CA ALA A 486 13.02 12.06 19.99
C ALA A 486 12.02 10.98 19.58
N GLY A 487 11.27 11.22 18.52
CA GLY A 487 10.54 10.13 17.85
C GLY A 487 11.55 9.11 17.35
N CYS A 488 11.30 7.85 17.57
CA CYS A 488 12.16 6.78 17.12
C CYS A 488 11.38 5.86 16.17
N ALA A 489 11.85 5.73 14.93
CA ALA A 489 11.36 4.68 14.05
C ALA A 489 12.37 3.54 14.06
N VAL A 490 11.91 2.34 14.37
CA VAL A 490 12.74 1.13 14.46
C VAL A 490 12.39 0.19 13.33
N PHE A 491 13.37 -0.11 12.48
CA PHE A 491 13.27 -1.05 11.37
C PHE A 491 14.10 -2.31 11.66
N PRO A 492 13.58 -3.50 11.39
CA PRO A 492 14.40 -4.71 11.40
C PRO A 492 15.49 -4.63 10.33
N ASN A 493 15.08 -4.47 9.07
CA ASN A 493 15.96 -4.22 7.94
C ASN A 493 15.40 -3.11 7.06
N LEU A 494 16.28 -2.38 6.38
CA LEU A 494 15.94 -1.31 5.44
C LEU A 494 16.75 -1.49 4.16
N ARG A 495 16.12 -1.35 2.99
CA ARG A 495 16.79 -1.44 1.69
C ARG A 495 16.37 -0.30 0.78
N LEU A 496 17.33 0.38 0.21
CA LEU A 496 17.14 1.40 -0.82
C LEU A 496 17.71 0.89 -2.13
N GLU A 497 16.89 0.91 -3.19
CA GLU A 497 17.28 0.44 -4.52
C GLU A 497 17.07 1.56 -5.55
N GLY A 498 18.06 1.80 -6.37
CA GLY A 498 18.00 2.81 -7.43
C GLY A 498 17.66 4.19 -6.88
N ASN A 499 16.56 4.78 -7.35
CA ASN A 499 16.09 6.10 -6.93
C ASN A 499 15.15 6.06 -5.71
N GLY A 500 15.05 4.92 -5.02
CA GLY A 500 14.25 4.81 -3.79
C GLY A 500 14.74 5.77 -2.71
N ARG A 501 13.82 6.39 -1.98
CA ARG A 501 14.12 7.46 -1.02
C ARG A 501 13.67 7.12 0.39
N PHE A 502 14.49 7.51 1.33
CA PHE A 502 14.17 7.50 2.76
C PHE A 502 14.11 8.93 3.26
N VAL A 503 12.95 9.35 3.79
CA VAL A 503 12.68 10.73 4.16
C VAL A 503 12.29 10.80 5.63
N VAL A 504 13.04 11.56 6.41
CA VAL A 504 12.70 11.89 7.79
C VAL A 504 12.16 13.32 7.82
N ASN A 505 10.87 13.47 8.08
CA ASN A 505 10.21 14.77 8.17
C ASN A 505 10.13 15.23 9.63
N GLY A 506 11.13 15.91 10.10
CA GLY A 506 11.08 16.64 11.37
C GLY A 506 10.44 18.02 11.18
N ASN A 507 9.20 18.22 11.59
CA ASN A 507 8.52 19.53 11.53
C ASN A 507 8.81 20.38 12.77
N GLY A 508 9.98 20.99 12.83
CA GLY A 508 10.24 22.03 13.82
C GLY A 508 11.60 21.93 14.52
N TYR A 509 12.01 23.02 15.16
CA TYR A 509 13.28 23.16 15.87
C TYR A 509 13.49 22.13 17.00
N TRP A 510 12.40 21.58 17.54
CA TRP A 510 12.39 20.65 18.67
C TRP A 510 11.98 19.21 18.27
N SER A 511 11.62 18.97 17.03
CA SER A 511 11.26 17.63 16.57
C SER A 511 12.50 16.92 16.05
N LYS A 512 13.02 16.05 16.87
CA LYS A 512 14.21 15.25 16.57
C LYS A 512 13.76 13.88 16.05
N GLY A 513 14.03 13.58 14.78
CA GLY A 513 13.75 12.28 14.19
C GLY A 513 14.91 11.33 14.44
N ALA A 514 14.69 10.25 15.18
CA ALA A 514 15.66 9.17 15.28
C ALA A 514 15.18 7.95 14.50
N VAL A 515 16.08 7.37 13.73
CA VAL A 515 15.85 6.12 13.00
C VAL A 515 16.81 5.09 13.55
N THR A 516 16.32 3.91 13.85
CA THR A 516 17.16 2.76 14.23
C THR A 516 16.95 1.64 13.24
N VAL A 517 18.02 1.13 12.65
CA VAL A 517 18.00 -0.12 11.88
C VAL A 517 18.68 -1.20 12.71
N LEU A 518 17.94 -2.25 13.02
CA LEU A 518 18.41 -3.30 13.93
C LEU A 518 19.35 -4.30 13.25
N GLY A 519 19.05 -4.64 12.00
CA GLY A 519 19.81 -5.61 11.22
C GLY A 519 20.60 -4.95 10.09
N THR A 520 20.14 -5.12 8.87
CA THR A 520 20.83 -4.65 7.65
C THR A 520 20.18 -3.41 7.07
N PHE A 521 21.00 -2.41 6.78
CA PHE A 521 20.66 -1.30 5.91
C PHE A 521 21.36 -1.53 4.57
N ALA A 522 20.61 -2.01 3.58
CA ALA A 522 21.15 -2.40 2.28
C ALA A 522 20.92 -1.29 1.24
N PHE A 523 21.87 -1.17 0.31
CA PHE A 523 21.83 -0.24 -0.80
C PHE A 523 22.16 -0.98 -2.08
N ALA A 524 21.29 -0.88 -3.08
CA ALA A 524 21.41 -1.59 -4.34
C ALA A 524 20.84 -0.76 -5.51
N GLY A 525 20.92 -1.31 -6.72
CA GLY A 525 20.41 -0.68 -7.93
C GLY A 525 21.51 -0.14 -8.83
N THR A 526 21.18 0.84 -9.68
CA THR A 526 22.06 1.40 -10.72
C THR A 526 22.35 2.88 -10.56
N THR A 527 21.81 3.51 -9.52
CA THR A 527 21.97 4.95 -9.25
C THR A 527 22.51 5.14 -7.83
N PRO A 528 23.56 5.94 -7.62
CA PRO A 528 24.08 6.25 -6.30
C PRO A 528 23.02 6.82 -5.37
N VAL A 529 23.05 6.40 -4.10
CA VAL A 529 22.04 6.76 -3.11
C VAL A 529 22.58 7.83 -2.17
N THR A 530 21.78 8.87 -1.93
CA THR A 530 22.07 9.84 -0.86
C THR A 530 21.05 9.69 0.26
N VAL A 531 21.51 9.39 1.47
CA VAL A 531 20.72 9.39 2.68
C VAL A 531 20.96 10.69 3.44
N ALA A 532 19.97 11.57 3.48
CA ALA A 532 20.08 12.85 4.13
C ALA A 532 18.83 13.20 4.93
N ALA A 533 18.98 14.04 5.94
CA ALA A 533 17.84 14.65 6.61
C ALA A 533 17.17 15.67 5.68
N ASN A 534 15.84 15.69 5.69
CA ASN A 534 15.06 16.62 4.88
C ASN A 534 14.94 18.00 5.54
N SER A 535 15.11 18.09 6.83
CA SER A 535 15.05 19.32 7.60
C SER A 535 16.18 19.40 8.61
N ARG A 536 16.58 20.61 8.88
CA ARG A 536 17.58 21.10 9.84
C ARG A 536 18.10 20.08 10.87
N GLN A 537 19.37 19.80 10.85
CA GLN A 537 20.37 19.37 11.88
C GLN A 537 19.96 18.43 13.05
N SER A 538 18.70 18.00 13.16
CA SER A 538 18.22 17.22 14.32
C SER A 538 17.83 15.78 14.00
N ASP A 539 17.82 15.41 12.72
CA ASP A 539 17.50 14.05 12.32
C ASP A 539 18.76 13.19 12.35
N MET A 540 18.61 11.93 12.79
CA MET A 540 19.77 11.09 13.03
C MET A 540 19.42 9.61 12.97
N MET A 541 20.44 8.79 12.84
CA MET A 541 20.35 7.36 12.91
C MET A 541 21.01 6.85 14.20
N SER A 542 20.31 5.98 14.92
CA SER A 542 20.89 5.13 15.94
C SER A 542 21.09 3.70 15.43
N LEU A 543 21.95 2.97 16.08
CA LEU A 543 22.38 1.63 15.68
C LEU A 543 21.93 0.61 16.70
N ASN A 544 21.84 -0.65 16.30
CA ASN A 544 21.61 -1.75 17.23
C ASN A 544 22.77 -1.87 18.22
N SER A 545 22.44 -1.94 19.51
CA SER A 545 23.45 -2.01 20.57
C SER A 545 23.94 -3.41 20.88
N SER A 546 23.25 -4.45 20.43
CA SER A 546 23.63 -5.84 20.74
C SER A 546 24.52 -6.48 19.67
N SER A 547 24.15 -6.34 18.40
CA SER A 547 24.86 -6.97 17.27
C SER A 547 25.55 -5.99 16.32
N GLY A 548 25.28 -4.68 16.49
CA GLY A 548 25.62 -3.65 15.51
C GLY A 548 24.66 -3.66 14.32
N THR A 549 24.64 -2.57 13.58
CA THR A 549 23.91 -2.46 12.30
C THR A 549 24.86 -2.77 11.16
N THR A 550 24.42 -3.54 10.17
CA THR A 550 25.19 -3.81 8.96
C THR A 550 24.76 -2.85 7.84
N PHE A 551 25.70 -2.13 7.26
CA PHE A 551 25.53 -1.38 6.03
C PHE A 551 26.00 -2.24 4.87
N ASP A 552 25.09 -2.77 4.07
CA ASP A 552 25.39 -3.58 2.90
C ASP A 552 25.30 -2.74 1.63
N VAL A 553 26.44 -2.44 1.02
CA VAL A 553 26.53 -1.49 -0.10
C VAL A 553 27.00 -2.22 -1.35
N ALA A 554 26.09 -2.35 -2.33
CA ALA A 554 26.45 -2.85 -3.65
C ALA A 554 27.38 -1.88 -4.39
N ASP A 555 28.21 -2.39 -5.28
CA ASP A 555 28.99 -1.57 -6.21
C ASP A 555 28.05 -1.09 -7.33
N ILE A 556 27.53 0.12 -7.16
CA ILE A 556 26.50 0.73 -8.03
C ILE A 556 27.16 1.48 -9.19
N THR A 557 28.28 2.16 -8.89
CA THR A 557 28.96 3.02 -9.85
C THR A 557 29.98 2.25 -10.70
N GLY A 558 30.56 1.19 -10.16
CA GLY A 558 31.59 0.39 -10.83
C GLY A 558 32.94 1.12 -11.01
N ASP A 559 33.10 2.31 -10.42
CA ASP A 559 34.25 3.19 -10.66
C ASP A 559 35.00 3.58 -9.37
N GLY A 560 34.57 3.06 -8.21
CA GLY A 560 35.16 3.37 -6.90
C GLY A 560 34.78 4.74 -6.32
N VAL A 561 33.90 5.47 -6.98
CA VAL A 561 33.22 6.65 -6.42
C VAL A 561 32.21 6.18 -5.37
N ALA A 562 31.74 7.06 -4.49
CA ALA A 562 30.77 6.72 -3.49
C ALA A 562 29.44 6.23 -4.10
N ASP A 563 29.09 4.98 -3.84
CA ASP A 563 27.80 4.39 -4.19
C ASP A 563 26.71 4.89 -3.27
N VAL A 564 27.07 5.16 -2.02
CA VAL A 564 26.18 5.71 -1.00
C VAL A 564 26.85 6.89 -0.31
N VAL A 565 26.15 8.04 -0.31
CA VAL A 565 26.56 9.21 0.47
C VAL A 565 25.64 9.33 1.69
N PHE A 566 26.17 9.05 2.86
CA PHE A 566 25.44 9.04 4.11
C PHE A 566 25.67 10.34 4.88
N ARG A 567 24.70 11.25 4.83
CA ARG A 567 24.76 12.58 5.49
C ARG A 567 23.98 12.66 6.79
N LEU A 568 23.26 11.60 7.14
CA LEU A 568 22.52 11.54 8.39
C LEU A 568 23.49 11.23 9.54
N PRO A 569 23.53 12.03 10.63
CA PRO A 569 24.39 11.74 11.77
C PRO A 569 24.11 10.38 12.37
N ILE A 570 25.15 9.63 12.71
CA ILE A 570 25.05 8.33 13.38
C ILE A 570 25.49 8.50 14.85
N GLY A 571 24.64 8.02 15.78
CA GLY A 571 24.91 8.19 17.21
C GLY A 571 24.21 7.15 18.08
N ARG A 572 24.43 7.24 19.39
CA ARG A 572 23.74 6.44 20.42
C ARG A 572 22.55 7.18 20.97
N THR A 573 21.45 6.49 21.20
CA THR A 573 20.31 7.06 21.94
C THR A 573 20.68 7.36 23.39
N LYS A 574 19.89 8.22 24.04
CA LYS A 574 20.06 8.47 25.48
C LYS A 574 19.97 7.18 26.30
N ALA A 575 19.02 6.31 25.97
CA ALA A 575 18.87 5.00 26.64
C ALA A 575 20.12 4.12 26.50
N GLN A 576 20.71 4.05 25.31
CA GLN A 576 21.95 3.31 25.06
C GLN A 576 23.13 3.92 25.83
N THR A 577 23.16 5.25 25.93
CA THR A 577 24.21 5.97 26.68
C THR A 577 24.08 5.76 28.18
N ASP A 578 22.87 5.89 28.73
CA ASP A 578 22.59 5.69 30.16
C ASP A 578 22.86 4.23 30.58
N ALA A 579 22.60 3.28 29.70
CA ALA A 579 22.90 1.88 29.89
C ALA A 579 24.40 1.50 29.68
N GLY A 580 25.24 2.47 29.32
CA GLY A 580 26.67 2.25 29.08
C GLY A 580 26.99 1.33 27.89
N ARG A 581 26.05 1.24 26.92
CA ARG A 581 26.21 0.33 25.78
C ARG A 581 27.33 0.78 24.85
N THR A 582 28.10 -0.20 24.34
CA THR A 582 29.05 0.01 23.25
C THR A 582 28.33 -0.25 21.93
N VAL A 583 28.36 0.73 21.04
CA VAL A 583 27.64 0.68 19.77
C VAL A 583 28.61 0.92 18.63
N GLY A 584 28.69 -0.02 17.71
CA GLY A 584 29.46 0.03 16.48
C GLY A 584 28.60 -0.37 15.27
N PHE A 585 29.20 -0.43 14.09
CA PHE A 585 28.52 -0.94 12.90
C PHE A 585 29.49 -1.61 11.94
N ARG A 586 28.94 -2.38 11.01
CA ARG A 586 29.69 -3.14 10.03
C ARG A 586 29.32 -2.70 8.63
N LYS A 587 30.28 -2.51 7.77
CA LYS A 587 30.08 -2.30 6.33
C LYS A 587 30.44 -3.57 5.57
N THR A 588 29.49 -4.06 4.77
CA THR A 588 29.61 -5.20 3.86
C THR A 588 29.28 -4.79 2.42
N GLY A 589 29.41 -5.73 1.49
CA GLY A 589 29.22 -5.47 0.05
C GLY A 589 30.40 -4.75 -0.61
N PRO A 590 30.54 -4.87 -1.93
CA PRO A 590 31.73 -4.39 -2.67
C PRO A 590 31.78 -2.86 -2.87
N GLY A 591 30.65 -2.16 -2.73
CA GLY A 591 30.57 -0.73 -2.99
C GLY A 591 31.22 0.17 -1.95
N THR A 592 31.24 1.46 -2.22
CA THR A 592 31.83 2.50 -1.39
C THR A 592 30.75 3.28 -0.63
N LEU A 593 30.89 3.30 0.70
CA LEU A 593 30.08 4.11 1.62
C LEU A 593 30.84 5.38 1.98
N GLU A 594 30.30 6.55 1.62
CA GLU A 594 30.80 7.83 2.10
C GLU A 594 30.05 8.25 3.37
N LEU A 595 30.78 8.44 4.47
CA LEU A 595 30.27 8.99 5.72
C LEU A 595 30.48 10.50 5.71
N ALA A 596 29.47 11.27 5.29
CA ALA A 596 29.54 12.71 5.08
C ALA A 596 28.72 13.53 6.09
N TYR A 597 28.39 12.96 7.26
CA TYR A 597 27.58 13.60 8.26
C TYR A 597 28.37 14.50 9.23
N ASP A 598 27.68 15.40 9.88
CA ASP A 598 28.22 16.29 10.91
C ASP A 598 27.72 15.88 12.30
N ILE A 599 28.63 15.51 13.20
CA ILE A 599 28.30 15.12 14.57
C ILE A 599 28.10 16.28 15.52
N SER A 600 28.34 17.52 15.10
CA SER A 600 28.24 18.70 15.98
C SER A 600 26.84 18.89 16.58
N GLY A 601 25.81 18.40 15.91
CA GLY A 601 24.41 18.44 16.35
C GLY A 601 23.97 17.34 17.30
N LEU A 602 24.76 16.28 17.52
CA LEU A 602 24.36 15.11 18.30
C LEU A 602 24.00 15.44 19.75
N GLY A 603 24.81 16.25 20.40
CA GLY A 603 24.58 16.68 21.80
C GLY A 603 23.28 17.47 21.98
N ALA A 604 22.95 18.37 21.04
CA ALA A 604 21.71 19.11 21.03
C ALA A 604 20.49 18.20 20.84
N ALA A 605 20.69 17.08 20.21
CA ALA A 605 19.67 16.08 19.95
C ALA A 605 19.46 15.05 21.07
N GLY A 606 20.25 15.12 22.15
CA GLY A 606 20.24 14.08 23.20
C GLY A 606 20.87 12.78 22.78
N LEU A 607 21.64 12.76 21.69
CA LEU A 607 22.45 11.62 21.29
C LEU A 607 23.90 11.79 21.69
N SER A 608 24.56 10.67 21.87
CA SER A 608 26.00 10.57 22.09
C SER A 608 26.69 10.00 20.87
N GLU A 609 27.95 10.33 20.71
CA GLU A 609 28.80 9.76 19.67
C GLU A 609 28.85 8.22 19.75
N VAL A 610 29.01 7.57 18.61
CA VAL A 610 29.30 6.12 18.54
C VAL A 610 30.64 5.85 19.24
N ASN A 611 30.66 4.85 20.11
CA ASN A 611 31.83 4.50 20.92
C ASN A 611 32.39 3.10 20.66
N GLY A 612 31.79 2.37 19.72
CA GLY A 612 32.23 1.05 19.31
C GLY A 612 33.18 1.08 18.12
N THR A 613 33.18 0.01 17.34
CA THR A 613 34.05 -0.17 16.19
C THR A 613 33.28 -0.09 14.87
N LEU A 614 33.85 0.58 13.89
CA LEU A 614 33.48 0.45 12.49
C LEU A 614 34.28 -0.71 11.87
N GLN A 615 33.61 -1.77 11.51
CA GLN A 615 34.19 -2.91 10.80
C GLN A 615 33.95 -2.79 9.29
N ILE A 616 34.99 -2.59 8.52
CA ILE A 616 34.93 -2.59 7.06
C ILE A 616 35.26 -4.00 6.59
N ALA A 617 34.22 -4.78 6.33
CA ALA A 617 34.36 -6.20 5.98
C ALA A 617 34.55 -6.43 4.47
N ALA A 618 34.04 -5.52 3.64
CA ALA A 618 34.20 -5.54 2.19
C ALA A 618 34.00 -4.15 1.58
N GLY A 619 34.49 -3.93 0.34
CA GLY A 619 34.38 -2.66 -0.36
C GLY A 619 35.16 -1.53 0.32
N ALA A 620 34.64 -0.32 0.28
CA ALA A 620 35.33 0.83 0.86
C ALA A 620 34.43 1.68 1.77
N VAL A 621 35.06 2.35 2.75
CA VAL A 621 34.45 3.47 3.49
C VAL A 621 35.28 4.71 3.25
N GLN A 622 34.65 5.74 2.70
CA GLN A 622 35.21 7.08 2.58
C GLN A 622 34.76 7.91 3.77
N VAL A 623 35.69 8.49 4.49
CA VAL A 623 35.42 9.38 5.61
C VAL A 623 35.40 10.81 5.15
N ALA A 624 34.24 11.46 5.24
CA ALA A 624 34.00 12.83 4.82
C ALA A 624 33.37 13.65 5.98
N GLY A 625 32.69 14.72 5.68
CA GLY A 625 32.00 15.52 6.70
C GLY A 625 32.91 16.49 7.46
N ASN A 626 32.60 16.75 8.74
CA ASN A 626 33.35 17.73 9.53
C ASN A 626 34.68 17.22 10.16
N GLY A 627 35.14 16.06 9.77
CA GLY A 627 36.38 15.45 10.27
C GLY A 627 36.27 14.78 11.65
N LYS A 628 35.08 14.79 12.28
CA LYS A 628 34.82 14.18 13.58
C LYS A 628 33.84 13.01 13.54
N CYS A 629 33.37 12.66 12.38
CA CYS A 629 32.31 11.69 12.21
C CYS A 629 32.62 10.27 12.75
N ILE A 630 33.91 9.96 12.98
CA ILE A 630 34.33 8.69 13.56
C ILE A 630 35.32 8.89 14.73
N CYS A 631 35.34 10.06 15.36
CA CYS A 631 36.40 10.50 16.27
C CYS A 631 36.59 9.61 17.51
N ARG A 632 35.61 8.84 17.94
CA ARG A 632 35.78 7.92 19.07
C ARG A 632 35.63 6.45 18.69
N MET A 633 35.43 6.17 17.40
CA MET A 633 35.39 4.81 16.92
C MET A 633 36.77 4.25 16.66
N GLY A 634 36.94 2.95 16.92
CA GLY A 634 37.96 2.18 16.27
C GLY A 634 37.53 1.83 14.84
N VAL A 635 38.46 1.81 13.91
CA VAL A 635 38.22 1.35 12.53
C VAL A 635 39.01 0.10 12.28
N GLU A 636 38.33 -0.97 11.85
CA GLU A 636 38.96 -2.25 11.48
C GLU A 636 38.69 -2.52 10.01
N VAL A 637 39.74 -2.75 9.23
CA VAL A 637 39.70 -3.00 7.80
C VAL A 637 40.09 -4.44 7.53
N ALA A 638 39.14 -5.22 7.02
CA ALA A 638 39.38 -6.64 6.70
C ALA A 638 40.15 -6.80 5.37
N ALA A 639 40.55 -8.02 5.07
CA ALA A 639 41.17 -8.38 3.81
C ALA A 639 40.29 -8.02 2.62
N GLY A 640 40.85 -7.36 1.60
CA GLY A 640 40.14 -6.88 0.40
C GLY A 640 39.24 -5.68 0.63
N ALA A 641 39.21 -5.12 1.85
CA ALA A 641 38.46 -3.92 2.17
C ALA A 641 39.38 -2.69 2.27
N PHE A 642 38.79 -1.49 2.15
CA PHE A 642 39.54 -0.26 2.11
C PHE A 642 38.93 0.83 3.00
N VAL A 643 39.80 1.65 3.60
CA VAL A 643 39.43 2.95 4.18
C VAL A 643 40.00 4.07 3.34
N GLN A 644 39.22 5.12 3.11
CA GLN A 644 39.58 6.25 2.24
C GLN A 644 39.38 7.57 2.99
N PRO A 645 40.36 8.51 2.99
CA PRO A 645 40.11 9.87 3.45
C PRO A 645 39.19 10.62 2.47
N GLY A 646 38.45 11.58 2.96
CA GLY A 646 37.64 12.47 2.12
C GLY A 646 38.49 13.47 1.30
N ALA A 647 37.85 14.11 0.33
CA ALA A 647 38.51 15.03 -0.60
C ALA A 647 38.96 16.36 0.03
N GLU A 648 38.23 16.85 1.04
CA GLU A 648 38.48 18.15 1.66
C GLU A 648 39.77 18.17 2.49
N GLU A 649 40.45 19.31 2.55
CA GLU A 649 41.65 19.53 3.38
C GLU A 649 41.28 19.48 4.88
N ARG A 650 41.07 18.29 5.40
CA ARG A 650 40.67 18.03 6.78
C ARG A 650 41.41 16.83 7.36
N ARG A 651 41.46 16.78 8.69
CA ARG A 651 41.89 15.61 9.44
C ARG A 651 40.64 14.84 9.91
N TYR A 652 40.51 13.61 9.44
CA TYR A 652 39.42 12.72 9.81
C TYR A 652 39.89 11.87 11.01
N GLU A 653 39.48 12.28 12.19
CA GLU A 653 39.98 11.77 13.46
C GLU A 653 39.33 10.42 13.83
N MET A 654 40.16 9.46 14.26
CA MET A 654 39.75 8.16 14.79
C MET A 654 40.67 7.71 15.96
N ALA A 655 40.09 7.04 16.92
CA ALA A 655 40.85 6.60 18.09
C ALA A 655 41.83 5.46 17.75
N ARG A 656 41.39 4.52 16.91
CA ARG A 656 42.18 3.34 16.49
C ARG A 656 41.95 3.07 15.01
N LEU A 657 43.01 2.64 14.34
CA LEU A 657 42.94 2.07 13.00
C LEU A 657 43.71 0.76 12.96
N ALA A 658 43.04 -0.32 12.64
CA ALA A 658 43.63 -1.64 12.44
C ALA A 658 43.32 -2.13 11.02
N VAL A 659 44.35 -2.42 10.26
CA VAL A 659 44.24 -2.96 8.91
C VAL A 659 44.74 -4.40 8.94
N ALA A 660 43.87 -5.34 8.54
CA ALA A 660 44.25 -6.76 8.48
C ALA A 660 45.14 -7.04 7.26
N GLU A 661 45.82 -8.20 7.27
CA GLU A 661 46.56 -8.68 6.09
C GLU A 661 45.66 -8.74 4.86
N GLY A 662 46.12 -8.15 3.76
CA GLY A 662 45.33 -7.99 2.51
C GLY A 662 44.24 -6.94 2.56
N GLY A 663 44.04 -6.20 3.64
CA GLY A 663 43.24 -4.98 3.71
C GLY A 663 44.07 -3.75 3.35
N GLY A 664 43.44 -2.58 3.23
CA GLY A 664 44.23 -1.43 2.80
C GLY A 664 43.56 -0.06 2.77
N PHE A 665 44.15 0.78 1.95
CA PHE A 665 43.73 2.15 1.74
C PHE A 665 43.33 2.36 0.28
N ARG A 666 42.28 3.14 0.06
CA ARG A 666 41.99 3.73 -1.23
C ARG A 666 42.41 5.21 -1.17
N VAL A 667 43.18 5.66 -2.12
CA VAL A 667 43.74 7.01 -2.14
C VAL A 667 43.44 7.65 -3.48
N LYS A 668 42.77 8.80 -3.46
CA LYS A 668 42.55 9.59 -4.68
C LYS A 668 43.60 10.71 -4.76
N PRO A 669 44.39 10.73 -5.80
CA PRO A 669 45.34 11.81 -6.01
C PRO A 669 44.61 13.16 -6.14
N GLY A 670 45.19 14.19 -5.50
CA GLY A 670 44.54 15.51 -5.45
C GLY A 670 43.65 15.73 -4.21
N ASP A 671 43.15 14.66 -3.56
CA ASP A 671 42.45 14.80 -2.29
C ASP A 671 43.42 15.27 -1.20
N ARG A 672 42.96 16.24 -0.39
CA ARG A 672 43.76 16.87 0.66
C ARG A 672 43.41 16.39 2.06
N GLY A 673 42.39 15.55 2.16
CA GLY A 673 41.97 14.96 3.44
C GLY A 673 42.97 13.91 3.93
N THR A 674 43.08 13.77 5.25
CA THR A 674 43.95 12.77 5.90
C THR A 674 43.21 12.06 7.01
N LEU A 675 43.33 10.73 7.07
CA LEU A 675 42.98 9.97 8.25
C LEU A 675 43.91 10.36 9.39
N PHE A 676 43.37 10.60 10.60
CA PHE A 676 44.15 11.02 11.74
C PHE A 676 43.91 10.11 12.94
N VAL A 677 44.90 9.29 13.28
CA VAL A 677 44.80 8.32 14.38
C VAL A 677 45.37 8.91 15.66
N THR A 678 44.59 8.86 16.74
CA THR A 678 44.92 9.50 18.02
C THR A 678 45.41 8.52 19.11
N GLY A 679 45.08 7.23 19.02
CA GLY A 679 45.42 6.23 20.05
C GLY A 679 46.29 5.09 19.52
N LYS A 680 45.81 4.23 18.63
CA LYS A 680 46.56 3.08 18.13
C LYS A 680 46.43 2.90 16.61
N LEU A 681 47.59 2.71 15.93
CA LEU A 681 47.66 2.36 14.52
C LEU A 681 48.28 0.99 14.35
N GLU A 682 47.59 0.07 13.68
CA GLU A 682 48.05 -1.27 13.33
C GLU A 682 47.98 -1.49 11.82
N LEU A 683 49.16 -1.61 11.17
CA LEU A 683 49.27 -1.83 9.73
C LEU A 683 49.89 -3.21 9.47
N PRO A 684 49.37 -3.96 8.46
CA PRO A 684 49.86 -5.30 8.14
C PRO A 684 51.19 -5.28 7.42
N THR A 685 51.86 -6.42 7.37
CA THR A 685 53.06 -6.61 6.53
C THR A 685 52.68 -6.60 5.06
N ASN A 686 51.57 -7.21 4.70
CA ASN A 686 51.06 -7.27 3.33
C ASN A 686 49.68 -6.60 3.28
N GLY A 687 49.63 -5.45 2.65
CA GLY A 687 48.40 -4.67 2.48
C GLY A 687 48.19 -4.26 1.03
N ILE A 688 47.08 -3.58 0.75
CA ILE A 688 46.74 -3.08 -0.56
C ILE A 688 46.62 -1.54 -0.51
N CYS A 689 47.24 -0.86 -1.46
CA CYS A 689 47.00 0.56 -1.70
C CYS A 689 46.36 0.73 -3.08
N ASP A 690 45.06 0.98 -3.12
CA ASP A 690 44.31 1.22 -4.34
C ASP A 690 44.34 2.72 -4.68
N ILE A 691 44.94 3.07 -5.81
CA ILE A 691 45.08 4.44 -6.28
C ILE A 691 43.90 4.73 -7.23
N HIS A 692 43.01 5.59 -6.81
CA HIS A 692 41.85 5.95 -7.62
C HIS A 692 42.18 7.20 -8.48
N VAL A 693 42.39 7.00 -9.78
CA VAL A 693 42.67 8.06 -10.73
C VAL A 693 41.43 8.29 -11.59
N PRO A 694 40.87 9.50 -11.63
CA PRO A 694 39.76 9.83 -12.52
C PRO A 694 40.12 9.63 -13.98
N ASP A 695 39.15 9.24 -14.80
CA ASP A 695 39.32 9.06 -16.23
C ASP A 695 39.87 10.35 -16.90
N GLY A 696 40.96 10.23 -17.65
CA GLY A 696 41.58 11.34 -18.35
C GLY A 696 42.67 12.11 -17.58
N GLU A 697 42.95 11.79 -16.33
CA GLU A 697 44.05 12.35 -15.55
C GLU A 697 45.29 11.44 -15.64
N SER A 698 46.47 12.05 -15.90
CA SER A 698 47.73 11.32 -15.83
C SER A 698 48.32 11.40 -14.43
N GLY A 699 48.70 10.24 -13.86
CA GLY A 699 49.26 10.12 -12.51
C GLY A 699 50.65 10.80 -12.32
N ALA A 700 51.10 11.65 -13.20
CA ALA A 700 52.53 12.01 -13.39
C ALA A 700 53.21 12.77 -12.24
N ASP A 701 52.53 13.39 -11.30
CA ASP A 701 53.14 14.16 -10.19
C ASP A 701 52.46 13.90 -8.80
N LEU A 702 52.02 12.67 -8.56
CA LEU A 702 51.15 12.40 -7.46
C LEU A 702 51.93 11.98 -6.20
N LYS A 703 51.91 12.87 -5.23
CA LYS A 703 52.23 12.55 -3.83
C LYS A 703 51.08 12.99 -2.96
N THR A 704 50.42 12.03 -2.33
CA THR A 704 49.32 12.31 -1.43
C THR A 704 49.58 11.77 -0.03
N THR A 705 49.46 12.65 0.99
CA THR A 705 49.47 12.23 2.39
C THR A 705 48.07 11.78 2.73
N PHE A 706 47.87 10.52 3.02
CA PHE A 706 46.55 9.92 3.30
C PHE A 706 46.33 9.58 4.77
N LEU A 707 47.39 9.45 5.56
CA LEU A 707 47.31 9.04 6.96
C LEU A 707 48.33 9.85 7.78
N THR A 708 47.88 10.30 8.94
CA THR A 708 48.71 10.95 9.95
C THR A 708 48.39 10.37 11.32
N VAL A 709 49.37 10.38 12.23
CA VAL A 709 49.14 9.94 13.61
C VAL A 709 49.46 11.07 14.57
N LYS A 710 48.79 11.08 15.72
CA LYS A 710 49.14 12.02 16.81
C LYS A 710 50.47 11.63 17.41
N ASP A 711 51.22 12.59 17.95
CA ASP A 711 52.38 12.30 18.82
C ASP A 711 51.90 11.38 19.96
N GLU A 712 52.63 10.47 20.39
CA GLU A 712 52.29 9.45 21.41
C GLU A 712 51.36 8.31 20.94
N THR A 713 50.93 8.29 19.68
CA THR A 713 50.13 7.17 19.14
C THR A 713 51.00 5.91 19.08
N GLU A 714 50.49 4.80 19.60
CA GLU A 714 51.11 3.49 19.42
C GLU A 714 51.02 3.09 17.95
N VAL A 715 52.18 2.94 17.28
CA VAL A 715 52.23 2.57 15.87
C VAL A 715 52.90 1.23 15.69
N VAL A 716 52.08 0.25 15.32
CA VAL A 716 52.54 -1.08 14.89
C VAL A 716 52.48 -1.09 13.37
N SER A 717 53.63 -1.04 12.71
CA SER A 717 53.69 -1.01 11.24
C SER A 717 54.94 -1.76 10.78
N PRO A 718 54.98 -2.29 9.54
CA PRO A 718 56.19 -2.86 8.98
C PRO A 718 57.29 -1.82 8.90
N ALA A 719 58.54 -2.25 8.90
CA ALA A 719 59.71 -1.39 8.77
C ALA A 719 59.72 -0.70 7.41
N ASP A 720 59.24 -1.38 6.38
CA ASP A 720 59.01 -0.86 5.04
C ASP A 720 57.69 -1.41 4.49
N PHE A 721 57.23 -0.91 3.37
CA PHE A 721 55.99 -1.31 2.74
C PHE A 721 56.20 -2.14 1.46
N SER A 722 57.32 -2.87 1.38
CA SER A 722 57.69 -3.71 0.22
C SER A 722 56.71 -4.86 -0.02
N GLY A 723 56.05 -5.34 1.03
CA GLY A 723 54.98 -6.36 0.93
C GLY A 723 53.62 -5.82 0.46
N TRP A 724 53.47 -4.49 0.28
CA TRP A 724 52.22 -3.93 -0.13
C TRP A 724 52.02 -3.99 -1.64
N THR A 725 50.82 -4.38 -2.05
CA THR A 725 50.39 -4.39 -3.45
C THR A 725 49.75 -3.05 -3.82
N PHE A 726 50.09 -2.53 -5.01
CA PHE A 726 49.48 -1.32 -5.52
C PHE A 726 48.53 -1.68 -6.68
N THR A 727 47.36 -1.09 -6.66
CA THR A 727 46.38 -1.16 -7.76
C THR A 727 45.99 0.22 -8.21
N VAL A 728 45.59 0.38 -9.48
CA VAL A 728 45.02 1.61 -10.01
C VAL A 728 43.61 1.30 -10.45
N ASN A 729 42.60 1.97 -9.85
CA ASN A 729 41.19 1.70 -10.07
C ASN A 729 40.85 0.18 -9.92
N GLY A 730 41.37 -0.45 -8.87
CA GLY A 730 41.19 -1.87 -8.58
C GLY A 730 41.96 -2.84 -9.48
N ARG A 731 42.77 -2.37 -10.42
CA ARG A 731 43.54 -3.21 -11.35
C ARG A 731 45.03 -3.19 -11.04
N ALA A 732 45.67 -4.33 -11.19
CA ALA A 732 47.13 -4.38 -11.08
C ALA A 732 47.80 -3.34 -12.01
N THR A 733 48.79 -2.61 -11.50
CA THR A 733 49.50 -1.58 -12.26
C THR A 733 50.92 -1.99 -12.48
N ALA A 734 51.48 -1.61 -13.66
CA ALA A 734 52.90 -1.72 -13.94
C ALA A 734 53.68 -0.51 -13.41
N GLU A 735 53.02 0.52 -12.92
CA GLU A 735 53.64 1.70 -12.34
C GLU A 735 54.20 1.40 -10.96
N GLU A 736 55.41 1.91 -10.68
CA GLU A 736 56.03 1.76 -9.38
C GLU A 736 55.52 2.80 -8.39
N TRP A 737 54.59 2.38 -7.51
CA TRP A 737 54.09 3.18 -6.41
C TRP A 737 54.83 2.81 -5.11
N LYS A 738 54.93 3.76 -4.20
CA LYS A 738 55.55 3.54 -2.89
C LYS A 738 54.86 4.29 -1.80
N ILE A 739 54.58 3.57 -0.66
CA ILE A 739 54.22 4.21 0.60
C ILE A 739 55.51 4.62 1.31
N SER A 740 55.59 5.83 1.83
CA SER A 740 56.69 6.34 2.64
C SER A 740 56.15 6.90 3.95
N ARG A 741 56.82 6.57 5.04
CA ARG A 741 56.60 7.16 6.36
C ARG A 741 57.67 8.22 6.63
N LYS A 742 57.27 9.43 7.03
CA LYS A 742 58.16 10.49 7.49
C LYS A 742 57.58 11.06 8.80
N GLY A 743 58.21 10.65 9.95
CA GLY A 743 57.64 10.96 11.26
C GLY A 743 56.24 10.38 11.43
N ASN A 744 55.31 11.24 11.65
CA ASN A 744 53.88 10.91 11.89
C ASN A 744 53.00 10.90 10.63
N ARG A 745 53.62 10.99 9.44
CA ARG A 745 52.88 11.09 8.16
C ARG A 745 53.19 9.91 7.27
N PHE A 746 52.14 9.34 6.67
CA PHE A 746 52.22 8.32 5.64
C PHE A 746 51.71 8.91 4.32
N ALA A 747 52.51 8.76 3.29
CA ALA A 747 52.19 9.28 1.94
C ALA A 747 52.46 8.22 0.88
N VAL A 748 51.58 8.16 -0.10
CA VAL A 748 51.79 7.40 -1.33
C VAL A 748 52.35 8.32 -2.40
N ARG A 749 53.30 7.81 -3.22
CA ARG A 749 53.86 8.52 -4.35
C ARG A 749 54.14 7.56 -5.50
N LEU A 750 53.99 8.08 -6.71
CA LEU A 750 54.46 7.43 -7.93
C LEU A 750 55.99 7.63 -8.06
N LEU A 751 56.72 6.53 -8.24
CA LEU A 751 58.13 6.61 -8.58
C LEU A 751 58.26 6.78 -10.10
N LYS A 752 58.67 7.94 -10.57
CA LYS A 752 58.96 8.13 -12.00
C LYS A 752 60.11 7.22 -12.37
N GLY A 753 59.87 6.23 -13.22
CA GLY A 753 60.94 5.45 -13.82
C GLY A 753 61.90 6.36 -14.60
N PHE A 754 63.17 6.25 -14.37
CA PHE A 754 64.18 6.83 -15.22
C PHE A 754 64.16 6.12 -16.57
N CYS A 755 63.54 6.75 -17.57
CA CYS A 755 63.73 6.32 -18.94
C CYS A 755 65.14 6.74 -19.38
N LEU A 756 66.10 5.86 -19.18
CA LEU A 756 67.43 6.05 -19.75
C LEU A 756 67.34 5.82 -21.26
N LEU A 757 67.16 6.89 -22.02
CA LEU A 757 67.27 6.81 -23.46
C LEU A 757 68.76 6.69 -23.78
N ILE A 758 69.23 5.44 -23.87
CA ILE A 758 70.53 5.19 -24.46
C ILE A 758 70.34 5.42 -25.97
N ARG A 759 70.90 6.51 -26.47
CA ARG A 759 71.07 6.77 -27.91
C ARG A 759 72.22 5.95 -28.47
#